data_462f45cc12995e43a80337863f95ee6a
#
_entry.id   462f45cc12995e43a80337863f95ee6a
#
_cell.length_a   1.000
_cell.length_b   1.000
_cell.length_c   1.000
_cell.angle_alpha   90.00
_cell.angle_beta   90.00
_cell.angle_gamma   90.00
#
_symmetry.space_group_name_H-M   'P 1'
#
loop_
_entity.id
_entity.type
_entity.pdbx_description
1 polymer ?
#
loop_
_entity_poly.entity_id
_entity_poly.type
_entity_poly.pdbx_seq_one_letter_code
_entity_poly.pdbx_strand_id
1 'polypeptide(L)'
;QAFAASHNLLRGDADVETEYRSMTYGTWSSFTLGNYDRMNFAWSSEQAFSGKRSLAMSKNGELSALEINDLTPGEYTFSFWAKCADAPVQAFIGATPFLRSTWTTRLNNRKMIALSKEWKQYHYTFTAEEIHAYVPTYGIYSGEGTAYFDAFQLNAGNQPLPYTPTAECSLGLELPQRQGSVFLLDEPIRLQVRVLNNLDSKPKSVLIEVQDYTGTTIKTINQEVTFQESESSHFTLDLPSDRRGWFGITAHCADSSDFLSYVVVKEAEPLAKDSMPYAGLCGAQNYPEAAKRIGVRWLEQAVLWHYAESSPGKYDFNYLLNYDEAKALRDQGFALKAYFALQIPAFLQSAEEKKAMQDFNIAASRFLPEEQHDQKWRTFVREFLQRYQNDFDIFEIGGELDAANGLNNFYKNKYPNDIVANFAAGPVAERAARLIDIAAEEVRKVRPDVLIAAVRPSDVDSRFNYAFTEEILKRCQQKINIMGVDCYPQPRWIGPKLPSVGLETQLKKNEDNIAAVTRRHTGHDNIFVSEYGYFIEYRFINDPQYQIIQANRLARSLVYGKAIGLQSFFYFYAYSPANSLEAQRFSMSTWVLGNPLSSVAAFSAAGEVVENVRESEVIPISAKMNCMVFRHADQNAVGAIWSLDSEYKPFIRLANDQLQACDMMGNPLPLPNDGKYLRFQLGEEPIYIWRKNNADDNYAALQKTLRELFIEEDIPVSIFFRPASATRLKAYLQNPSTSRDHSGYFSCIIDGQEKQIRFIIPKQETAIVDLPMVKPGETLPLTVYFDGDYKPFRCDYQCPEIITIPETQPFPLTESMHEFEQAKPLVVQTRDHIMPVDHTTWNDADDLSMKLFWLHDNNFLYFCAKVTDDVHYNQYAGKNIWKGDCLQIGICPKTNFIGPANSVGPDDFILSLALNKDNQGELVVHDQPENCNLAEQTEFLVQRNENTKETLYQIKIPLKALSPSLQTDRIFGFTAIVMEDDSGAGADHWMFLSPGLAGGRNPALFPLFILE
;
A
#
# COMPACT_ATOMS: atom_id res chain seq x y z
N GLN A 1 28.71 9.63 -32.05
CA GLN A 1 28.79 10.82 -31.14
C GLN A 1 27.96 12.01 -31.62
N ALA A 2 27.62 12.16 -32.90
CA ALA A 2 26.74 13.24 -33.40
C ALA A 2 25.24 12.95 -33.15
N PHE A 3 24.83 11.70 -33.00
CA PHE A 3 23.45 11.31 -32.68
C PHE A 3 23.04 11.62 -31.22
N ALA A 4 24.00 11.61 -30.30
CA ALA A 4 23.75 11.80 -28.87
C ALA A 4 23.44 13.27 -28.45
N ALA A 5 23.77 14.26 -29.30
CA ALA A 5 23.62 15.67 -28.94
C ALA A 5 22.31 16.33 -29.37
N SER A 6 21.51 15.67 -30.23
CA SER A 6 20.23 16.19 -30.75
C SER A 6 19.05 15.27 -30.45
N HIS A 7 19.21 14.26 -29.64
CA HIS A 7 18.16 13.29 -29.36
C HIS A 7 17.04 13.88 -28.49
N ASN A 8 15.80 13.63 -28.87
CA ASN A 8 14.65 13.98 -28.07
C ASN A 8 14.55 13.05 -26.86
N LEU A 9 14.65 13.58 -25.66
CA LEU A 9 14.66 12.82 -24.41
C LEU A 9 13.25 12.44 -23.89
N LEU A 10 12.19 12.88 -24.60
CA LEU A 10 10.83 12.44 -24.33
C LEU A 10 10.66 10.96 -24.69
N ARG A 11 9.59 10.35 -24.18
CA ARG A 11 9.22 8.97 -24.49
C ARG A 11 8.00 8.90 -25.40
N GLY A 12 7.95 7.91 -26.27
CA GLY A 12 6.81 7.65 -27.14
C GLY A 12 6.69 8.61 -28.32
N ASP A 13 5.47 8.83 -28.78
CA ASP A 13 5.18 9.67 -29.95
C ASP A 13 5.08 11.16 -29.57
N ALA A 14 6.19 11.85 -29.62
CA ALA A 14 6.29 13.28 -29.33
C ALA A 14 5.80 14.19 -30.46
N ASP A 15 5.44 13.62 -31.63
CA ASP A 15 4.82 14.33 -32.76
C ASP A 15 3.30 14.11 -32.83
N VAL A 16 2.78 13.31 -31.88
CA VAL A 16 1.36 13.01 -31.68
C VAL A 16 0.62 12.41 -32.88
N GLU A 17 1.37 11.80 -33.82
CA GLU A 17 0.87 11.27 -35.09
C GLU A 17 0.15 9.92 -34.94
N THR A 18 0.51 9.11 -33.95
CA THR A 18 -0.07 7.78 -33.73
C THR A 18 -1.33 7.78 -32.87
N GLU A 19 -1.80 8.95 -32.43
CA GLU A 19 -2.88 9.08 -31.43
C GLU A 19 -2.56 8.33 -30.12
N TYR A 20 -1.27 8.18 -29.82
CA TYR A 20 -0.82 7.47 -28.64
C TYR A 20 -0.62 8.43 -27.46
N ARG A 21 -0.79 7.89 -26.25
CA ARG A 21 -0.95 8.64 -25.00
C ARG A 21 0.32 9.29 -24.45
N SER A 22 1.47 9.20 -25.09
CA SER A 22 2.75 9.65 -24.53
C SER A 22 2.82 11.14 -24.16
N MET A 23 2.12 12.01 -24.88
CA MET A 23 2.05 13.44 -24.59
C MET A 23 0.75 13.87 -23.88
N THR A 24 -0.11 12.95 -23.61
CA THR A 24 -1.47 13.21 -23.12
C THR A 24 -1.75 12.56 -21.78
N TYR A 25 -0.74 12.33 -20.95
CA TYR A 25 -0.90 11.92 -19.57
C TYR A 25 -1.48 13.10 -18.79
N GLY A 26 -2.76 13.02 -18.55
CA GLY A 26 -3.50 14.12 -17.98
C GLY A 26 -3.68 14.04 -16.48
N THR A 27 -3.87 15.19 -15.92
CA THR A 27 -4.34 15.38 -14.57
C THR A 27 -5.78 14.91 -14.38
N TRP A 28 -5.99 14.25 -13.27
CA TRP A 28 -7.24 14.17 -12.48
C TRP A 28 -8.52 13.61 -13.05
N SER A 29 -8.83 13.48 -14.28
CA SER A 29 -10.26 13.19 -14.51
C SER A 29 -10.68 12.36 -15.68
N SER A 30 -9.96 11.97 -16.65
CA SER A 30 -10.66 11.33 -17.77
C SER A 30 -9.85 10.44 -18.69
N PHE A 31 -8.60 10.39 -18.40
CA PHE A 31 -7.67 9.75 -19.29
C PHE A 31 -7.68 8.26 -19.25
N THR A 32 -7.93 7.77 -18.09
CA THR A 32 -7.84 6.41 -17.72
C THR A 32 -9.12 5.74 -18.11
N LEU A 33 -9.00 4.64 -18.74
CA LEU A 33 -10.09 3.72 -19.08
C LEU A 33 -10.86 4.02 -20.38
N GLY A 34 -10.27 4.82 -21.30
CA GLY A 34 -10.84 4.99 -22.63
C GLY A 34 -12.13 5.83 -22.69
N ASN A 35 -12.42 6.62 -21.65
CA ASN A 35 -13.57 7.53 -21.71
C ASN A 35 -13.14 8.88 -22.29
N TYR A 36 -12.93 8.91 -23.62
CA TYR A 36 -12.47 10.06 -24.37
C TYR A 36 -13.46 11.23 -24.39
N ASP A 37 -14.74 11.00 -24.10
CA ASP A 37 -15.79 12.02 -24.15
C ASP A 37 -15.67 13.11 -23.07
N ARG A 38 -14.86 12.89 -22.04
CA ARG A 38 -14.59 13.87 -20.98
C ARG A 38 -13.24 14.57 -21.10
N MET A 39 -12.48 14.28 -22.15
CA MET A 39 -11.16 14.87 -22.34
C MET A 39 -11.28 16.32 -22.81
N ASN A 40 -10.37 17.15 -22.31
CA ASN A 40 -10.26 18.54 -22.74
C ASN A 40 -9.44 18.70 -24.02
N PHE A 41 -9.14 17.61 -24.73
CA PHE A 41 -8.36 17.62 -25.95
C PHE A 41 -8.84 16.55 -26.95
N ALA A 42 -8.46 16.74 -28.21
CA ALA A 42 -8.62 15.74 -29.27
C ALA A 42 -7.39 15.76 -30.19
N TRP A 43 -7.10 14.63 -30.85
CA TRP A 43 -6.16 14.61 -31.96
C TRP A 43 -6.84 15.25 -33.17
N SER A 44 -6.21 16.26 -33.75
CA SER A 44 -6.77 17.04 -34.86
C SER A 44 -5.90 16.91 -36.10
N SER A 45 -6.51 16.59 -37.23
CA SER A 45 -5.88 16.68 -38.56
C SER A 45 -6.16 18.02 -39.28
N GLU A 46 -6.88 18.94 -38.66
CA GLU A 46 -7.17 20.26 -39.27
C GLU A 46 -5.96 21.16 -39.27
N GLN A 47 -5.11 21.07 -38.28
CA GLN A 47 -3.91 21.88 -38.06
C GLN A 47 -2.77 20.97 -37.57
N ALA A 48 -1.61 21.05 -38.24
CA ALA A 48 -0.38 20.39 -37.80
C ALA A 48 0.81 21.31 -38.07
N PHE A 49 1.82 21.29 -37.20
CA PHE A 49 3.11 21.94 -37.46
C PHE A 49 4.07 20.95 -38.11
N SER A 50 4.15 19.76 -37.60
CA SER A 50 4.89 18.60 -38.11
C SER A 50 3.90 17.50 -38.50
N GLY A 51 4.26 16.61 -39.42
CA GLY A 51 3.41 15.50 -39.82
C GLY A 51 2.01 15.90 -40.32
N LYS A 52 0.97 15.19 -39.84
CA LYS A 52 -0.42 15.34 -40.24
C LYS A 52 -1.38 15.72 -39.11
N ARG A 53 -0.92 15.70 -37.85
CA ARG A 53 -1.77 15.83 -36.66
C ARG A 53 -1.18 16.78 -35.62
N SER A 54 -2.04 17.26 -34.75
CA SER A 54 -1.68 17.96 -33.53
C SER A 54 -2.68 17.68 -32.43
N LEU A 55 -2.40 18.06 -31.20
CA LEU A 55 -3.36 18.03 -30.07
C LEU A 55 -4.13 19.35 -30.03
N ALA A 56 -5.45 19.27 -30.18
CA ALA A 56 -6.36 20.39 -30.04
C ALA A 56 -6.98 20.44 -28.65
N MET A 57 -6.91 21.56 -27.95
CA MET A 57 -7.58 21.82 -26.67
C MET A 57 -8.50 23.03 -26.79
N SER A 58 -9.75 22.91 -26.33
CA SER A 58 -10.76 23.97 -26.36
C SER A 58 -11.28 24.39 -24.97
N LYS A 59 -10.74 23.80 -23.92
CA LYS A 59 -11.11 24.11 -22.52
C LYS A 59 -9.87 24.19 -21.66
N ASN A 60 -9.98 24.92 -20.55
CA ASN A 60 -8.93 24.95 -19.54
C ASN A 60 -8.60 23.53 -19.07
N GLY A 61 -7.34 23.23 -19.00
CA GLY A 61 -6.88 21.91 -18.61
C GLY A 61 -5.36 21.78 -18.69
N GLU A 62 -4.87 20.75 -18.06
CA GLU A 62 -3.46 20.39 -18.03
C GLU A 62 -3.25 19.04 -18.67
N LEU A 63 -2.23 18.96 -19.51
CA LEU A 63 -1.69 17.70 -20.03
C LEU A 63 -0.23 17.57 -19.61
N SER A 64 0.25 16.35 -19.59
CA SER A 64 1.65 16.05 -19.31
C SER A 64 2.20 14.98 -20.23
N ALA A 65 3.50 15.02 -20.45
CA ALA A 65 4.25 13.91 -21.01
C ALA A 65 4.47 12.83 -19.95
N LEU A 66 4.94 11.67 -20.40
CA LEU A 66 5.47 10.65 -19.50
C LEU A 66 6.59 11.22 -18.63
N GLU A 67 6.67 10.74 -17.41
CA GLU A 67 7.74 11.09 -16.47
C GLU A 67 9.11 10.68 -16.99
N ILE A 68 10.12 11.43 -16.61
CA ILE A 68 11.51 11.19 -16.95
C ILE A 68 12.30 11.03 -15.67
N ASN A 69 12.81 9.83 -15.43
CA ASN A 69 13.45 9.41 -14.20
C ASN A 69 14.98 9.38 -14.23
N ASP A 70 15.58 9.58 -15.41
CA ASP A 70 16.98 9.30 -15.70
C ASP A 70 17.77 10.50 -16.21
N LEU A 71 17.28 11.72 -15.95
CA LEU A 71 18.04 12.92 -16.27
C LEU A 71 19.25 13.04 -15.34
N THR A 72 20.42 13.21 -15.92
CA THR A 72 21.61 13.59 -15.16
C THR A 72 21.53 15.05 -14.70
N PRO A 73 22.15 15.44 -13.58
CA PRO A 73 22.17 16.84 -13.14
C PRO A 73 22.67 17.79 -14.24
N GLY A 74 21.89 18.83 -14.51
CA GLY A 74 22.22 19.79 -15.58
C GLY A 74 21.02 20.59 -16.08
N GLU A 75 21.25 21.48 -17.04
CA GLU A 75 20.18 22.29 -17.67
C GLU A 75 19.50 21.50 -18.79
N TYR A 76 18.16 21.57 -18.83
CA TYR A 76 17.30 20.97 -19.85
C TYR A 76 16.25 21.94 -20.32
N THR A 77 15.87 21.82 -21.59
CA THR A 77 14.83 22.66 -22.19
C THR A 77 13.72 21.78 -22.77
N PHE A 78 12.51 21.93 -22.21
CA PHE A 78 11.28 21.40 -22.76
C PHE A 78 10.65 22.43 -23.70
N SER A 79 10.26 22.03 -24.89
CA SER A 79 9.63 22.91 -25.89
C SER A 79 8.57 22.17 -26.70
N PHE A 80 7.68 22.96 -27.32
CA PHE A 80 6.70 22.50 -28.29
C PHE A 80 6.36 23.63 -29.23
N TRP A 81 5.77 23.32 -30.36
CA TRP A 81 5.13 24.31 -31.27
C TRP A 81 3.66 24.40 -30.90
N ALA A 82 3.13 25.62 -30.82
CA ALA A 82 1.73 25.86 -30.52
C ALA A 82 1.18 27.11 -31.21
N LYS A 83 -0.15 27.13 -31.43
CA LYS A 83 -0.92 28.28 -31.91
C LYS A 83 -2.32 28.28 -31.31
N CYS A 84 -3.03 29.41 -31.39
CA CYS A 84 -4.47 29.48 -31.14
C CYS A 84 -5.22 29.77 -32.44
N ALA A 85 -6.42 29.22 -32.64
CA ALA A 85 -7.19 29.40 -33.87
C ALA A 85 -8.05 30.68 -33.84
N ASP A 86 -8.99 30.75 -32.92
CA ASP A 86 -10.13 31.64 -32.99
C ASP A 86 -10.01 32.86 -32.06
N ALA A 87 -9.87 32.61 -30.78
CA ALA A 87 -9.79 33.63 -29.73
C ALA A 87 -8.45 33.54 -28.98
N PRO A 88 -8.04 34.61 -28.28
CA PRO A 88 -6.83 34.58 -27.47
C PRO A 88 -6.85 33.48 -26.40
N VAL A 89 -5.73 32.75 -26.27
CA VAL A 89 -5.53 31.71 -25.28
C VAL A 89 -4.28 31.98 -24.44
N GLN A 90 -4.43 31.98 -23.14
CA GLN A 90 -3.33 31.89 -22.16
C GLN A 90 -3.06 30.42 -21.87
N ALA A 91 -1.88 29.98 -22.27
CA ALA A 91 -1.41 28.63 -22.02
C ALA A 91 -0.27 28.63 -20.99
N PHE A 92 0.21 27.47 -20.62
CA PHE A 92 1.42 27.32 -19.81
C PHE A 92 2.30 26.18 -20.34
N ILE A 93 3.58 26.26 -19.99
CA ILE A 93 4.61 25.25 -20.23
C ILE A 93 5.46 25.10 -18.96
N GLY A 94 5.81 23.89 -18.59
CA GLY A 94 6.62 23.66 -17.42
C GLY A 94 7.23 22.26 -17.38
N ALA A 95 8.05 22.03 -16.34
CA ALA A 95 8.53 20.71 -15.97
C ALA A 95 8.40 20.59 -14.45
N THR A 96 7.51 19.74 -13.99
CA THR A 96 7.21 19.59 -12.58
C THR A 96 8.19 18.61 -11.95
N PRO A 97 9.04 19.04 -11.00
CA PRO A 97 9.94 18.17 -10.29
C PRO A 97 9.18 17.38 -9.21
N PHE A 98 9.48 16.10 -9.09
CA PHE A 98 9.02 15.22 -8.04
C PHE A 98 10.22 14.65 -7.30
N LEU A 99 10.26 14.80 -5.99
CA LEU A 99 11.25 14.13 -5.16
C LEU A 99 11.08 12.62 -5.29
N ARG A 100 12.13 11.90 -5.69
CA ARG A 100 12.10 10.44 -5.81
C ARG A 100 11.86 9.74 -4.45
N SER A 101 12.30 10.37 -3.36
CA SER A 101 12.18 9.82 -1.99
C SER A 101 10.77 9.93 -1.39
N THR A 102 10.07 11.04 -1.64
CA THR A 102 8.77 11.33 -1.01
C THR A 102 7.63 11.45 -2.00
N TRP A 103 7.95 11.51 -3.29
CA TRP A 103 6.99 11.72 -4.38
C TRP A 103 6.11 12.97 -4.20
N THR A 104 6.62 13.96 -3.49
CA THR A 104 5.95 15.24 -3.33
C THR A 104 6.43 16.22 -4.38
N THR A 105 5.49 16.97 -4.95
CA THR A 105 5.81 18.11 -5.79
C THR A 105 6.34 19.23 -4.92
N ARG A 106 7.57 19.69 -5.16
CA ARG A 106 8.08 20.85 -4.43
C ARG A 106 7.54 22.18 -4.96
N LEU A 107 7.27 22.33 -6.23
CA LEU A 107 6.77 23.59 -6.82
C LEU A 107 6.13 23.32 -8.18
N ASN A 108 5.08 24.06 -8.47
CA ASN A 108 4.46 24.09 -9.79
C ASN A 108 5.28 25.02 -10.70
N ASN A 109 6.38 24.50 -11.25
CA ASN A 109 7.30 25.28 -12.09
C ASN A 109 6.70 25.47 -13.49
N ARG A 110 5.90 26.51 -13.64
CA ARG A 110 5.19 26.83 -14.89
C ARG A 110 5.54 28.23 -15.37
N LYS A 111 5.70 28.38 -16.69
CA LYS A 111 5.78 29.65 -17.39
C LYS A 111 4.48 29.90 -18.15
N MET A 112 3.81 30.99 -17.85
CA MET A 112 2.61 31.43 -18.58
C MET A 112 3.01 31.97 -19.93
N ILE A 113 2.27 31.60 -20.99
CA ILE A 113 2.52 31.98 -22.38
C ILE A 113 1.21 32.43 -23.06
N ALA A 114 1.25 33.50 -23.78
CA ALA A 114 0.16 33.91 -24.68
C ALA A 114 0.40 33.23 -26.04
N LEU A 115 -0.55 32.46 -26.53
CA LEU A 115 -0.41 31.79 -27.82
C LEU A 115 -0.59 32.76 -28.99
N SER A 116 0.27 32.58 -29.99
CA SER A 116 0.18 33.28 -31.28
C SER A 116 -0.90 32.65 -32.17
N LYS A 117 -1.47 33.41 -33.13
CA LYS A 117 -2.30 32.83 -34.19
C LYS A 117 -1.51 32.01 -35.21
N GLU A 118 -0.22 32.28 -35.34
CA GLU A 118 0.71 31.49 -36.14
C GLU A 118 1.49 30.50 -35.27
N TRP A 119 1.91 29.40 -35.88
CA TRP A 119 2.76 28.41 -35.21
C TRP A 119 4.04 29.10 -34.71
N LYS A 120 4.29 28.93 -33.39
CA LYS A 120 5.46 29.46 -32.71
C LYS A 120 5.99 28.42 -31.73
N GLN A 121 7.32 28.32 -31.65
CA GLN A 121 7.97 27.50 -30.66
C GLN A 121 7.95 28.22 -29.30
N TYR A 122 7.47 27.49 -28.27
CA TYR A 122 7.50 27.89 -26.87
C TYR A 122 8.39 26.95 -26.10
N HIS A 123 9.08 27.46 -25.08
CA HIS A 123 10.01 26.65 -24.31
C HIS A 123 10.05 27.05 -22.83
N TYR A 124 10.46 26.09 -22.01
CA TYR A 124 10.74 26.21 -20.57
C TYR A 124 12.05 25.52 -20.28
N THR A 125 13.01 26.23 -19.66
CA THR A 125 14.30 25.69 -19.25
C THR A 125 14.30 25.48 -17.74
N PHE A 126 14.81 24.33 -17.30
CA PHE A 126 14.91 23.97 -15.90
C PHE A 126 16.26 23.28 -15.62
N THR A 127 16.67 23.29 -14.37
CA THR A 127 17.84 22.54 -13.92
C THR A 127 17.36 21.21 -13.33
N ALA A 128 17.84 20.11 -13.88
CA ALA A 128 17.56 18.79 -13.34
C ALA A 128 18.53 18.50 -12.19
N GLU A 129 18.01 17.98 -11.12
CA GLU A 129 18.71 17.51 -9.92
C GLU A 129 18.55 15.99 -9.82
N GLU A 130 19.55 15.29 -9.32
CA GLU A 130 19.58 13.82 -9.28
C GLU A 130 18.44 13.22 -8.43
N ILE A 131 18.03 13.96 -7.39
CA ILE A 131 16.96 13.56 -6.47
C ILE A 131 15.55 13.67 -7.05
N HIS A 132 15.40 14.26 -8.25
CA HIS A 132 14.09 14.50 -8.85
C HIS A 132 13.85 13.67 -10.11
N ALA A 133 12.59 13.20 -10.25
CA ALA A 133 11.97 12.87 -11.52
C ALA A 133 11.26 14.11 -12.07
N TYR A 134 11.13 14.23 -13.39
CA TYR A 134 10.50 15.39 -14.01
C TYR A 134 9.33 14.97 -14.89
N VAL A 135 8.22 15.71 -14.76
CA VAL A 135 7.05 15.55 -15.63
C VAL A 135 6.88 16.82 -16.44
N PRO A 136 7.16 16.80 -17.74
CA PRO A 136 6.86 17.93 -18.62
C PRO A 136 5.34 18.17 -18.65
N THR A 137 4.91 19.42 -18.40
CA THR A 137 3.50 19.81 -18.31
C THR A 137 3.19 20.98 -19.22
N TYR A 138 1.96 20.99 -19.78
CA TYR A 138 1.46 22.05 -20.63
C TYR A 138 -0.07 22.06 -20.63
N GLY A 139 -0.66 23.12 -21.17
CA GLY A 139 -2.10 23.17 -21.27
C GLY A 139 -2.64 24.60 -21.37
N ILE A 140 -3.97 24.73 -21.28
CA ILE A 140 -4.68 26.01 -21.29
C ILE A 140 -4.98 26.44 -19.85
N TYR A 141 -4.54 27.64 -19.51
CA TYR A 141 -4.87 28.27 -18.23
C TYR A 141 -6.20 29.04 -18.29
N SER A 142 -6.39 29.84 -19.38
CA SER A 142 -7.62 30.61 -19.60
C SER A 142 -7.78 30.99 -21.06
N GLY A 143 -9.00 31.26 -21.47
CA GLY A 143 -9.36 31.72 -22.84
C GLY A 143 -10.52 30.93 -23.41
N GLU A 144 -11.08 31.43 -24.50
CA GLU A 144 -12.24 30.80 -25.17
C GLU A 144 -11.86 30.19 -26.54
N GLY A 145 -10.59 30.29 -26.93
CA GLY A 145 -10.09 29.77 -28.20
C GLY A 145 -9.61 28.34 -28.14
N THR A 146 -9.48 27.70 -29.31
CA THR A 146 -8.84 26.39 -29.44
C THR A 146 -7.33 26.55 -29.55
N ALA A 147 -6.57 25.89 -28.72
CA ALA A 147 -5.11 25.79 -28.81
C ALA A 147 -4.71 24.49 -29.49
N TYR A 148 -3.68 24.54 -30.34
CA TYR A 148 -3.06 23.40 -30.98
C TYR A 148 -1.62 23.28 -30.49
N PHE A 149 -1.21 22.06 -30.10
CA PHE A 149 0.12 21.72 -29.58
C PHE A 149 0.71 20.60 -30.43
N ASP A 150 2.01 20.68 -30.75
CA ASP A 150 2.65 19.79 -31.68
C ASP A 150 4.18 19.79 -31.53
N ALA A 151 4.87 18.76 -32.08
CA ALA A 151 6.32 18.67 -32.17
C ALA A 151 7.02 18.92 -30.83
N PHE A 152 6.72 18.10 -29.84
CA PHE A 152 7.27 18.19 -28.48
C PHE A 152 8.74 17.75 -28.43
N GLN A 153 9.59 18.50 -27.74
CA GLN A 153 11.02 18.25 -27.65
C GLN A 153 11.51 18.48 -26.22
N LEU A 154 12.29 17.55 -25.69
CA LEU A 154 13.13 17.75 -24.51
C LEU A 154 14.58 17.51 -24.90
N ASN A 155 15.44 18.44 -24.60
CA ASN A 155 16.87 18.32 -24.87
C ASN A 155 17.72 18.87 -23.73
N ALA A 156 18.96 18.37 -23.60
CA ALA A 156 19.94 18.95 -22.71
C ALA A 156 20.34 20.37 -23.18
N GLY A 157 20.66 21.24 -22.24
CA GLY A 157 21.04 22.64 -22.46
C GLY A 157 19.87 23.62 -22.32
N ASN A 158 20.18 24.91 -22.37
CA ASN A 158 19.25 26.01 -22.06
C ASN A 158 18.61 26.66 -23.27
N GLN A 159 18.71 26.06 -24.46
CA GLN A 159 18.08 26.53 -25.69
C GLN A 159 17.20 25.42 -26.27
N PRO A 160 16.01 25.78 -26.82
CA PRO A 160 15.19 24.80 -27.51
C PRO A 160 15.87 24.37 -28.82
N LEU A 161 15.92 23.09 -29.08
CA LEU A 161 16.36 22.52 -30.34
C LEU A 161 15.18 22.32 -31.32
N PRO A 162 15.43 22.20 -32.61
CA PRO A 162 14.42 21.73 -33.55
C PRO A 162 13.91 20.37 -33.18
N TYR A 163 12.65 20.11 -33.48
CA TYR A 163 12.04 18.78 -33.20
C TYR A 163 12.82 17.65 -33.87
N THR A 164 13.01 16.59 -33.13
CA THR A 164 13.53 15.31 -33.59
C THR A 164 12.68 14.18 -33.05
N PRO A 165 12.40 13.11 -33.81
CA PRO A 165 11.69 11.95 -33.29
C PRO A 165 12.40 11.33 -32.08
N THR A 166 11.63 10.76 -31.16
CA THR A 166 12.15 10.07 -29.97
C THR A 166 12.77 8.71 -30.29
N ALA A 167 12.34 8.06 -31.38
CA ALA A 167 12.74 6.74 -31.83
C ALA A 167 12.66 6.63 -33.37
N GLU A 168 13.24 5.57 -33.95
CA GLU A 168 13.10 5.25 -35.40
C GLU A 168 11.64 4.99 -35.78
N CYS A 169 10.89 4.37 -34.88
CA CYS A 169 9.46 4.12 -35.02
C CYS A 169 8.71 4.72 -33.83
N SER A 170 7.53 5.25 -34.05
CA SER A 170 6.54 5.46 -32.99
C SER A 170 5.50 4.35 -33.04
N LEU A 171 5.23 3.75 -31.89
CA LEU A 171 4.35 2.59 -31.74
C LEU A 171 3.21 2.92 -30.76
N GLY A 172 1.97 2.58 -31.10
CA GLY A 172 0.81 2.77 -30.24
C GLY A 172 -0.10 1.55 -30.22
N LEU A 173 -0.48 1.12 -29.03
CA LEU A 173 -1.44 0.04 -28.78
C LEU A 173 -2.76 0.60 -28.22
N GLU A 174 -3.87 0.06 -28.70
CA GLU A 174 -5.21 0.51 -28.25
C GLU A 174 -6.21 -0.65 -28.19
N LEU A 175 -7.06 -0.64 -27.16
CA LEU A 175 -8.24 -1.52 -27.00
C LEU A 175 -9.50 -0.65 -26.92
N PRO A 176 -10.06 -0.21 -28.05
CA PRO A 176 -11.11 0.81 -28.06
C PRO A 176 -12.50 0.28 -27.70
N GLN A 177 -12.66 -1.03 -27.56
CA GLN A 177 -13.98 -1.67 -27.51
C GLN A 177 -14.65 -1.59 -26.15
N ARG A 178 -13.85 -1.45 -25.05
CA ARG A 178 -14.39 -1.51 -23.69
C ARG A 178 -13.74 -0.53 -22.75
N GLN A 179 -14.55 0.07 -21.92
CA GLN A 179 -14.08 0.92 -20.84
C GLN A 179 -13.19 0.11 -19.88
N GLY A 180 -12.03 0.66 -19.58
CA GLY A 180 -11.09 0.05 -18.63
C GLY A 180 -10.42 -1.22 -19.09
N SER A 181 -10.51 -1.57 -20.36
CA SER A 181 -9.95 -2.81 -20.91
C SER A 181 -10.43 -4.06 -20.14
N VAL A 182 -11.71 -4.06 -19.72
CA VAL A 182 -12.38 -5.16 -19.04
C VAL A 182 -13.32 -5.89 -19.99
N PHE A 183 -13.04 -7.15 -20.24
CA PHE A 183 -13.82 -8.01 -21.16
C PHE A 183 -14.47 -9.17 -20.39
N LEU A 184 -15.56 -9.70 -20.92
CA LEU A 184 -16.17 -10.93 -20.42
C LEU A 184 -15.51 -12.16 -21.08
N LEU A 185 -15.63 -13.30 -20.41
CA LEU A 185 -15.19 -14.58 -20.93
C LEU A 185 -15.82 -14.83 -22.31
N ASP A 186 -15.01 -15.27 -23.29
CA ASP A 186 -15.37 -15.51 -24.69
C ASP A 186 -15.82 -14.24 -25.47
N GLU A 187 -15.72 -13.04 -24.90
CA GLU A 187 -15.96 -11.79 -25.63
C GLU A 187 -14.81 -11.54 -26.64
N PRO A 188 -15.10 -11.23 -27.93
CA PRO A 188 -14.06 -10.93 -28.89
C PRO A 188 -13.22 -9.71 -28.50
N ILE A 189 -11.91 -9.82 -28.46
CA ILE A 189 -10.99 -8.74 -28.09
C ILE A 189 -10.10 -8.43 -29.29
N ARG A 190 -10.12 -7.16 -29.74
CA ARG A 190 -9.34 -6.70 -30.88
C ARG A 190 -8.35 -5.61 -30.49
N LEU A 191 -7.08 -5.94 -30.57
CA LEU A 191 -5.99 -4.99 -30.42
C LEU A 191 -5.80 -4.20 -31.73
N GLN A 192 -5.81 -2.89 -31.63
CA GLN A 192 -5.34 -2.01 -32.70
C GLN A 192 -3.88 -1.65 -32.45
N VAL A 193 -3.06 -1.82 -33.48
CA VAL A 193 -1.63 -1.49 -33.46
C VAL A 193 -1.39 -0.43 -34.52
N ARG A 194 -0.80 0.69 -34.12
CA ARG A 194 -0.42 1.81 -35.01
C ARG A 194 1.08 1.95 -35.00
N VAL A 195 1.69 2.08 -36.17
CA VAL A 195 3.14 2.22 -36.33
C VAL A 195 3.43 3.39 -37.27
N LEU A 196 4.23 4.34 -36.83
CA LEU A 196 4.77 5.42 -37.64
C LEU A 196 6.26 5.19 -37.83
N ASN A 197 6.73 5.23 -39.06
CA ASN A 197 8.16 5.17 -39.35
C ASN A 197 8.70 6.60 -39.50
N ASN A 198 9.59 7.00 -38.58
CA ASN A 198 10.10 8.35 -38.47
C ASN A 198 11.33 8.63 -39.36
N LEU A 199 12.02 7.59 -39.85
CA LEU A 199 13.33 7.78 -40.51
C LEU A 199 13.39 7.33 -41.96
N ASP A 200 12.70 6.25 -42.33
CA ASP A 200 12.78 5.71 -43.68
C ASP A 200 11.49 4.95 -44.08
N SER A 201 11.35 4.61 -45.36
CA SER A 201 10.18 3.86 -45.87
C SER A 201 10.39 2.35 -45.92
N LYS A 202 11.39 1.82 -45.20
CA LYS A 202 11.65 0.38 -45.20
C LYS A 202 10.63 -0.36 -44.35
N PRO A 203 10.32 -1.63 -44.71
CA PRO A 203 9.51 -2.49 -43.89
C PRO A 203 10.11 -2.62 -42.48
N LYS A 204 9.25 -2.63 -41.47
CA LYS A 204 9.61 -2.87 -40.08
C LYS A 204 8.88 -4.10 -39.54
N SER A 205 9.50 -4.81 -38.66
CA SER A 205 8.90 -5.96 -37.98
C SER A 205 8.39 -5.50 -36.61
N VAL A 206 7.13 -5.79 -36.31
CA VAL A 206 6.50 -5.56 -35.00
C VAL A 206 6.38 -6.90 -34.29
N LEU A 207 7.12 -7.07 -33.22
CA LEU A 207 6.99 -8.21 -32.31
C LEU A 207 5.99 -7.88 -31.22
N ILE A 208 4.98 -8.74 -31.05
CA ILE A 208 3.96 -8.58 -29.99
C ILE A 208 3.95 -9.85 -29.16
N GLU A 209 4.09 -9.70 -27.85
CA GLU A 209 4.02 -10.76 -26.87
C GLU A 209 2.85 -10.53 -25.93
N VAL A 210 2.06 -11.57 -25.69
CA VAL A 210 0.98 -11.58 -24.72
C VAL A 210 1.36 -12.49 -23.56
N GLN A 211 1.42 -11.95 -22.36
CA GLN A 211 1.72 -12.67 -21.12
C GLN A 211 0.47 -12.77 -20.25
N ASP A 212 0.33 -13.86 -19.53
CA ASP A 212 -0.69 -14.01 -18.50
C ASP A 212 -0.21 -13.46 -17.14
N TYR A 213 -1.11 -13.49 -16.13
CA TYR A 213 -0.83 -12.98 -14.78
C TYR A 213 0.32 -13.69 -14.06
N THR A 214 0.79 -14.86 -14.53
CA THR A 214 1.97 -15.55 -14.00
C THR A 214 3.27 -15.07 -14.65
N GLY A 215 3.19 -14.19 -15.65
CA GLY A 215 4.32 -13.76 -16.48
C GLY A 215 4.66 -14.75 -17.60
N THR A 216 3.84 -15.78 -17.79
CA THR A 216 4.05 -16.76 -18.89
C THR A 216 3.60 -16.16 -20.21
N THR A 217 4.49 -16.16 -21.22
CA THR A 217 4.12 -15.77 -22.59
C THR A 217 3.21 -16.84 -23.20
N ILE A 218 1.96 -16.45 -23.48
CA ILE A 218 0.93 -17.36 -24.03
C ILE A 218 0.72 -17.18 -25.53
N LYS A 219 1.16 -16.05 -26.09
CA LYS A 219 1.06 -15.78 -27.53
C LYS A 219 2.19 -14.87 -27.97
N THR A 220 2.82 -15.18 -29.09
CA THR A 220 3.82 -14.34 -29.75
C THR A 220 3.41 -14.13 -31.21
N ILE A 221 3.41 -12.89 -31.66
CA ILE A 221 3.05 -12.50 -33.01
C ILE A 221 4.17 -11.66 -33.59
N ASN A 222 4.62 -11.97 -34.80
CA ASN A 222 5.57 -11.17 -35.55
C ASN A 222 4.89 -10.70 -36.83
N GLN A 223 4.69 -9.37 -36.96
CA GLN A 223 3.98 -8.76 -38.06
C GLN A 223 4.90 -7.83 -38.86
N GLU A 224 5.14 -8.13 -40.13
CA GLU A 224 5.80 -7.20 -41.03
C GLU A 224 4.86 -6.09 -41.45
N VAL A 225 5.35 -4.85 -41.33
CA VAL A 225 4.62 -3.62 -41.67
C VAL A 225 5.38 -2.89 -42.74
N THR A 226 4.69 -2.56 -43.84
CA THR A 226 5.25 -1.80 -44.95
C THR A 226 4.64 -0.40 -44.94
N PHE A 227 5.47 0.61 -45.23
CA PHE A 227 5.07 2.02 -45.22
C PHE A 227 5.08 2.57 -46.65
N GLN A 228 4.10 3.38 -46.98
CA GLN A 228 4.19 4.31 -48.06
C GLN A 228 4.80 5.61 -47.52
N GLU A 229 5.44 6.44 -48.35
CA GLU A 229 6.17 7.65 -47.91
C GLU A 229 5.36 8.44 -46.87
N SER A 230 5.91 8.61 -45.68
CA SER A 230 5.38 9.43 -44.59
C SER A 230 4.02 9.01 -44.03
N GLU A 231 3.59 7.75 -44.16
CA GLU A 231 2.32 7.26 -43.59
C GLU A 231 2.49 6.33 -42.38
N SER A 232 1.58 6.50 -41.45
CA SER A 232 1.41 5.50 -40.37
C SER A 232 0.71 4.26 -40.94
N SER A 233 1.18 3.07 -40.55
CA SER A 233 0.50 1.81 -40.82
C SER A 233 -0.30 1.39 -39.61
N HIS A 234 -1.41 0.72 -39.82
CA HIS A 234 -2.20 0.16 -38.73
C HIS A 234 -2.72 -1.25 -39.10
N PHE A 235 -2.85 -2.08 -38.09
CA PHE A 235 -3.42 -3.41 -38.23
C PHE A 235 -4.16 -3.82 -36.96
N THR A 236 -5.00 -4.84 -37.06
CA THR A 236 -5.80 -5.34 -35.95
C THR A 236 -5.49 -6.80 -35.69
N LEU A 237 -5.42 -7.20 -34.41
CA LEU A 237 -5.15 -8.56 -33.99
C LEU A 237 -6.22 -9.03 -33.01
N ASP A 238 -6.61 -10.30 -33.10
CA ASP A 238 -7.48 -10.92 -32.10
C ASP A 238 -6.64 -11.44 -30.93
N LEU A 239 -7.08 -11.11 -29.72
CA LEU A 239 -6.45 -11.48 -28.47
C LEU A 239 -7.20 -12.64 -27.78
N PRO A 240 -6.53 -13.41 -26.91
CA PRO A 240 -7.16 -14.46 -26.11
C PRO A 240 -8.23 -13.90 -25.16
N SER A 241 -9.41 -14.59 -25.11
CA SER A 241 -10.51 -14.30 -24.17
C SER A 241 -11.17 -15.57 -23.60
N ASP A 242 -10.57 -16.71 -23.84
CA ASP A 242 -11.09 -18.04 -23.49
C ASP A 242 -10.76 -18.48 -22.06
N ARG A 243 -10.04 -17.65 -21.32
CA ARG A 243 -9.74 -17.84 -19.89
C ARG A 243 -9.77 -16.52 -19.13
N ARG A 244 -10.10 -16.58 -17.85
CA ARG A 244 -10.13 -15.44 -16.95
C ARG A 244 -8.73 -15.04 -16.49
N GLY A 245 -8.56 -13.78 -16.16
CA GLY A 245 -7.31 -13.27 -15.59
C GLY A 245 -6.86 -11.97 -16.22
N TRP A 246 -5.63 -11.61 -15.92
CA TRP A 246 -4.95 -10.45 -16.47
C TRP A 246 -4.02 -10.89 -17.59
N PHE A 247 -3.91 -10.04 -18.60
CA PHE A 247 -3.05 -10.23 -19.75
C PHE A 247 -2.30 -8.94 -20.06
N GLY A 248 -0.96 -9.02 -20.07
CA GLY A 248 -0.08 -7.93 -20.51
C GLY A 248 0.32 -8.11 -21.96
N ILE A 249 0.29 -7.04 -22.72
CA ILE A 249 0.70 -6.99 -24.12
C ILE A 249 1.92 -6.10 -24.22
N THR A 250 3.03 -6.62 -24.67
CA THR A 250 4.22 -5.82 -25.00
C THR A 250 4.44 -5.87 -26.51
N ALA A 251 4.59 -4.72 -27.14
CA ALA A 251 4.94 -4.63 -28.55
C ALA A 251 6.29 -3.94 -28.72
N HIS A 252 7.08 -4.41 -29.68
CA HIS A 252 8.38 -3.85 -30.02
C HIS A 252 8.48 -3.60 -31.52
N CYS A 253 9.00 -2.43 -31.90
CA CYS A 253 9.32 -2.08 -33.29
C CYS A 253 10.61 -1.26 -33.31
N ALA A 254 11.67 -1.79 -33.86
CA ALA A 254 13.00 -1.18 -33.83
C ALA A 254 13.42 -0.82 -32.38
N ASP A 255 13.65 0.46 -32.09
CA ASP A 255 14.03 1.00 -30.80
C ASP A 255 12.82 1.46 -29.93
N SER A 256 11.60 1.27 -30.40
CA SER A 256 10.37 1.64 -29.71
C SER A 256 9.67 0.43 -29.10
N SER A 257 9.06 0.64 -27.93
CA SER A 257 8.19 -0.34 -27.30
C SER A 257 6.97 0.33 -26.69
N ASP A 258 5.86 -0.43 -26.65
CA ASP A 258 4.65 -0.02 -25.96
C ASP A 258 4.07 -1.17 -25.15
N PHE A 259 3.35 -0.82 -24.08
CA PHE A 259 2.72 -1.76 -23.16
C PHE A 259 1.26 -1.40 -22.92
N LEU A 260 0.41 -2.42 -22.99
CA LEU A 260 -1.00 -2.34 -22.66
C LEU A 260 -1.41 -3.60 -21.89
N SER A 261 -2.43 -3.50 -21.05
CA SER A 261 -3.01 -4.68 -20.43
C SER A 261 -4.53 -4.73 -20.57
N TYR A 262 -5.09 -5.93 -20.42
CA TYR A 262 -6.53 -6.15 -20.32
C TYR A 262 -6.83 -7.27 -19.33
N VAL A 263 -8.07 -7.31 -18.88
CA VAL A 263 -8.56 -8.39 -18.02
C VAL A 263 -9.78 -9.06 -18.66
N VAL A 264 -9.88 -10.36 -18.43
CA VAL A 264 -11.05 -11.16 -18.77
C VAL A 264 -11.68 -11.67 -17.48
N VAL A 265 -12.97 -11.39 -17.31
CA VAL A 265 -13.72 -11.75 -16.10
C VAL A 265 -15.01 -12.49 -16.48
N LYS A 266 -15.60 -13.17 -15.52
CA LYS A 266 -16.96 -13.70 -15.65
C LYS A 266 -17.98 -12.59 -15.32
N GLU A 267 -19.12 -12.58 -15.99
CA GLU A 267 -20.20 -11.66 -15.65
C GLU A 267 -20.66 -11.89 -14.20
N ALA A 268 -20.74 -10.82 -13.44
CA ALA A 268 -21.10 -10.89 -12.02
C ALA A 268 -22.58 -11.24 -11.85
N GLU A 269 -22.88 -12.25 -11.04
CA GLU A 269 -24.26 -12.65 -10.72
C GLU A 269 -25.02 -11.51 -10.04
N PRO A 270 -26.32 -11.33 -10.32
CA PRO A 270 -27.14 -10.34 -9.63
C PRO A 270 -27.15 -10.56 -8.11
N LEU A 271 -27.34 -9.48 -7.35
CA LEU A 271 -27.58 -9.60 -5.92
C LEU A 271 -28.91 -10.30 -5.66
N ALA A 272 -28.89 -11.26 -4.75
CA ALA A 272 -30.12 -11.91 -4.29
C ALA A 272 -30.99 -10.91 -3.50
N LYS A 273 -32.29 -11.11 -3.54
CA LYS A 273 -33.21 -10.28 -2.77
C LYS A 273 -32.82 -10.28 -1.29
N ASP A 274 -32.81 -9.11 -0.68
CA ASP A 274 -32.46 -8.90 0.72
C ASP A 274 -30.98 -9.22 1.06
N SER A 275 -30.10 -9.33 0.06
CA SER A 275 -28.65 -9.37 0.26
C SER A 275 -28.09 -7.96 0.35
N MET A 276 -27.29 -7.70 1.39
CA MET A 276 -26.49 -6.48 1.46
C MET A 276 -25.28 -6.61 0.55
N PRO A 277 -24.99 -5.62 -0.30
CA PRO A 277 -23.76 -5.61 -1.09
C PRO A 277 -22.53 -5.69 -0.20
N TYR A 278 -21.48 -6.37 -0.64
CA TYR A 278 -20.26 -6.49 0.15
C TYR A 278 -19.06 -5.78 -0.49
N ALA A 279 -18.75 -6.09 -1.74
CA ALA A 279 -17.53 -5.61 -2.40
C ALA A 279 -17.69 -4.18 -2.92
N GLY A 280 -16.88 -3.27 -2.42
CA GLY A 280 -16.79 -1.86 -2.80
C GLY A 280 -15.43 -1.50 -3.40
N LEU A 281 -15.42 -0.45 -4.23
CA LEU A 281 -14.20 0.06 -4.83
C LEU A 281 -14.25 1.59 -4.88
N CYS A 282 -13.40 2.23 -4.11
CA CYS A 282 -13.29 3.70 -4.09
C CYS A 282 -12.80 4.22 -5.44
N GLY A 283 -13.40 5.30 -5.94
CA GLY A 283 -13.05 5.91 -7.22
C GLY A 283 -13.63 5.24 -8.46
N ALA A 284 -14.34 4.13 -8.32
CA ALA A 284 -14.90 3.38 -9.46
C ALA A 284 -16.15 4.03 -10.09
N GLN A 285 -16.76 5.02 -9.45
CA GLN A 285 -17.91 5.77 -9.99
C GLN A 285 -17.63 6.45 -11.34
N ASN A 286 -16.37 6.72 -11.63
CA ASN A 286 -15.96 7.28 -12.92
C ASN A 286 -15.95 6.24 -14.06
N TYR A 287 -16.11 4.95 -13.74
CA TYR A 287 -15.96 3.82 -14.67
C TYR A 287 -17.06 2.78 -14.47
N PRO A 288 -18.34 3.17 -14.56
CA PRO A 288 -19.45 2.32 -14.15
C PRO A 288 -19.56 1.01 -14.97
N GLU A 289 -19.22 1.04 -16.26
CA GLU A 289 -19.22 -0.18 -17.09
C GLU A 289 -18.17 -1.19 -16.58
N ALA A 290 -16.93 -0.76 -16.39
CA ALA A 290 -15.86 -1.61 -15.89
C ALA A 290 -16.17 -2.11 -14.47
N ALA A 291 -16.65 -1.22 -13.59
CA ALA A 291 -17.03 -1.54 -12.22
C ALA A 291 -18.13 -2.61 -12.17
N LYS A 292 -19.16 -2.49 -13.02
CA LYS A 292 -20.25 -3.46 -13.11
C LYS A 292 -19.75 -4.83 -13.59
N ARG A 293 -18.90 -4.86 -14.61
CA ARG A 293 -18.33 -6.11 -15.17
C ARG A 293 -17.53 -6.90 -14.15
N ILE A 294 -16.73 -6.22 -13.32
CA ILE A 294 -15.92 -6.87 -12.28
C ILE A 294 -16.68 -7.18 -10.98
N GLY A 295 -17.97 -6.84 -10.91
CA GLY A 295 -18.80 -7.16 -9.76
C GLY A 295 -18.71 -6.18 -8.59
N VAL A 296 -18.24 -4.95 -8.81
CA VAL A 296 -18.35 -3.88 -7.81
C VAL A 296 -19.82 -3.65 -7.48
N ARG A 297 -20.13 -3.55 -6.18
CA ARG A 297 -21.50 -3.33 -5.68
C ARG A 297 -21.64 -1.99 -4.99
N TRP A 298 -20.61 -1.55 -4.27
CA TRP A 298 -20.59 -0.28 -3.58
C TRP A 298 -19.69 0.73 -4.29
N LEU A 299 -20.20 1.95 -4.43
CA LEU A 299 -19.43 3.11 -4.86
C LEU A 299 -19.44 4.16 -3.74
N GLU A 300 -18.30 4.82 -3.54
CA GLU A 300 -18.18 5.91 -2.56
C GLU A 300 -18.17 7.25 -3.26
N GLN A 301 -18.91 8.21 -2.70
CA GLN A 301 -18.86 9.61 -3.08
C GLN A 301 -18.43 10.47 -1.90
N ALA A 302 -17.25 11.05 -1.98
CA ALA A 302 -16.80 12.03 -1.01
C ALA A 302 -17.59 13.35 -1.15
N VAL A 303 -18.16 13.83 -0.07
CA VAL A 303 -18.95 15.07 0.01
C VAL A 303 -18.13 16.09 0.79
N LEU A 304 -17.38 16.93 0.08
CA LEU A 304 -16.39 17.81 0.63
C LEU A 304 -16.91 19.26 0.68
N TRP A 305 -17.18 19.78 1.88
CA TRP A 305 -17.74 21.11 2.05
C TRP A 305 -16.89 22.20 1.39
N HIS A 306 -15.57 22.13 1.53
CA HIS A 306 -14.67 23.15 0.99
C HIS A 306 -14.63 23.23 -0.56
N TYR A 307 -15.02 22.15 -1.25
CA TYR A 307 -15.23 22.19 -2.69
C TYR A 307 -16.65 22.61 -3.08
N ALA A 308 -17.64 22.10 -2.34
CA ALA A 308 -19.03 22.41 -2.61
C ALA A 308 -19.38 23.89 -2.41
N GLU A 309 -18.79 24.54 -1.40
CA GLU A 309 -19.00 25.96 -1.11
C GLU A 309 -17.67 26.73 -1.24
N SER A 310 -17.29 27.04 -2.46
CA SER A 310 -16.08 27.82 -2.75
C SER A 310 -16.20 29.30 -2.35
N SER A 311 -17.43 29.82 -2.25
CA SER A 311 -17.76 31.15 -1.77
C SER A 311 -19.06 31.15 -0.98
N PRO A 312 -19.24 32.04 0.01
CA PRO A 312 -20.35 32.00 0.95
C PRO A 312 -21.74 31.88 0.30
N GLY A 313 -22.48 30.85 0.66
CA GLY A 313 -23.85 30.59 0.22
C GLY A 313 -24.00 30.14 -1.25
N LYS A 314 -22.92 29.87 -1.95
CA LYS A 314 -22.94 29.35 -3.31
C LYS A 314 -22.49 27.91 -3.30
N TYR A 315 -23.45 26.99 -3.41
CA TYR A 315 -23.19 25.55 -3.42
C TYR A 315 -23.14 25.02 -4.85
N ASP A 316 -22.03 24.37 -5.18
CA ASP A 316 -21.84 23.59 -6.40
C ASP A 316 -21.42 22.15 -6.04
N PHE A 317 -22.30 21.20 -6.32
CA PHE A 317 -22.05 19.79 -6.09
C PHE A 317 -21.64 19.04 -7.37
N ASN A 318 -21.54 19.73 -8.52
CA ASN A 318 -21.22 19.07 -9.80
C ASN A 318 -19.75 18.67 -9.93
N TYR A 319 -18.89 19.09 -8.99
CA TYR A 319 -17.47 18.70 -8.98
C TYR A 319 -17.25 17.20 -8.67
N LEU A 320 -18.23 16.49 -8.11
CA LEU A 320 -18.11 15.09 -7.70
C LEU A 320 -18.91 14.17 -8.63
N LEU A 321 -20.21 14.11 -8.41
CA LEU A 321 -21.18 13.48 -9.27
C LEU A 321 -22.33 14.47 -9.43
N ASN A 322 -22.76 14.73 -10.65
CA ASN A 322 -24.01 15.46 -10.80
C ASN A 322 -25.20 14.55 -10.40
N TYR A 323 -26.36 15.15 -10.16
CA TYR A 323 -27.56 14.43 -9.73
C TYR A 323 -27.96 13.30 -10.69
N ASP A 324 -27.87 13.56 -12.01
CA ASP A 324 -28.25 12.56 -13.02
C ASP A 324 -27.26 11.38 -13.03
N GLU A 325 -25.98 11.61 -12.77
CA GLU A 325 -24.97 10.55 -12.65
C GLU A 325 -25.23 9.67 -11.43
N ALA A 326 -25.50 10.24 -10.25
CA ALA A 326 -25.82 9.47 -9.05
C ALA A 326 -27.05 8.58 -9.29
N LYS A 327 -28.12 9.15 -9.88
CA LYS A 327 -29.31 8.39 -10.25
C LYS A 327 -29.01 7.30 -11.28
N ALA A 328 -28.24 7.60 -12.31
CA ALA A 328 -27.85 6.63 -13.33
C ALA A 328 -27.05 5.45 -12.77
N LEU A 329 -26.19 5.68 -11.77
CA LEU A 329 -25.45 4.61 -11.08
C LEU A 329 -26.40 3.71 -10.28
N ARG A 330 -27.36 4.28 -9.58
CA ARG A 330 -28.39 3.48 -8.87
C ARG A 330 -29.26 2.67 -9.84
N ASP A 331 -29.68 3.29 -10.95
CA ASP A 331 -30.47 2.60 -11.98
C ASP A 331 -29.69 1.41 -12.62
N GLN A 332 -28.34 1.47 -12.58
CA GLN A 332 -27.46 0.36 -12.97
C GLN A 332 -27.27 -0.71 -11.88
N GLY A 333 -27.83 -0.50 -10.69
CA GLY A 333 -27.81 -1.46 -9.58
C GLY A 333 -26.68 -1.28 -8.57
N PHE A 334 -25.97 -0.15 -8.59
CA PHE A 334 -24.97 0.16 -7.56
C PHE A 334 -25.63 0.68 -6.29
N ALA A 335 -25.11 0.27 -5.15
CA ALA A 335 -25.34 0.91 -3.87
C ALA A 335 -24.34 2.08 -3.68
N LEU A 336 -24.80 3.19 -3.14
CA LEU A 336 -23.99 4.40 -3.00
C LEU A 336 -23.78 4.76 -1.52
N LYS A 337 -22.54 5.08 -1.16
CA LYS A 337 -22.13 5.62 0.13
C LYS A 337 -21.74 7.09 -0.03
N ALA A 338 -22.38 8.00 0.72
CA ALA A 338 -21.96 9.39 0.85
C ALA A 338 -21.00 9.51 2.02
N TYR A 339 -19.82 10.06 1.78
CA TYR A 339 -18.82 10.32 2.80
C TYR A 339 -18.70 11.81 3.08
N PHE A 340 -19.22 12.26 4.23
CA PHE A 340 -19.08 13.65 4.70
C PHE A 340 -17.79 13.81 5.48
N ALA A 341 -16.78 14.39 4.84
CA ALA A 341 -15.55 14.76 5.55
C ALA A 341 -15.79 15.97 6.45
N LEU A 342 -15.31 15.89 7.69
CA LEU A 342 -15.38 17.00 8.66
C LEU A 342 -14.30 18.04 8.35
N GLN A 343 -14.53 18.86 7.34
CA GLN A 343 -13.57 19.83 6.80
C GLN A 343 -14.22 21.19 6.63
N ILE A 344 -13.41 22.26 6.64
CA ILE A 344 -13.88 23.64 6.59
C ILE A 344 -13.50 24.34 5.27
N PRO A 345 -14.40 25.14 4.65
CA PRO A 345 -14.04 26.00 3.54
C PRO A 345 -12.98 27.05 3.90
N ALA A 346 -12.10 27.36 2.97
CA ALA A 346 -10.96 28.28 3.20
C ALA A 346 -11.38 29.69 3.67
N PHE A 347 -12.56 30.16 3.27
CA PHE A 347 -13.07 31.48 3.68
C PHE A 347 -13.59 31.52 5.12
N LEU A 348 -13.79 30.37 5.77
CA LEU A 348 -14.19 30.25 7.17
C LEU A 348 -13.00 30.04 8.11
N GLN A 349 -11.82 29.77 7.59
CA GLN A 349 -10.63 29.53 8.39
C GLN A 349 -10.19 30.77 9.17
N SER A 350 -9.82 30.55 10.42
CA SER A 350 -9.23 31.56 11.30
C SER A 350 -7.82 31.98 10.84
N ALA A 351 -7.31 33.08 11.37
CA ALA A 351 -5.93 33.51 11.12
C ALA A 351 -4.91 32.51 11.71
N GLU A 352 -5.26 31.87 12.84
CA GLU A 352 -4.44 30.83 13.48
C GLU A 352 -4.33 29.58 12.57
N GLU A 353 -5.44 29.11 12.02
CA GLU A 353 -5.46 27.96 11.10
C GLU A 353 -4.68 28.24 9.80
N LYS A 354 -4.83 29.45 9.24
CA LYS A 354 -4.05 29.88 8.06
C LYS A 354 -2.55 29.93 8.33
N LYS A 355 -2.14 30.32 9.54
CA LYS A 355 -0.74 30.25 9.95
C LYS A 355 -0.29 28.81 10.12
N ALA A 356 -1.09 27.98 10.79
CA ALA A 356 -0.78 26.56 11.01
C ALA A 356 -0.66 25.76 9.70
N MET A 357 -1.34 26.16 8.63
CA MET A 357 -1.14 25.55 7.30
C MET A 357 0.32 25.63 6.83
N GLN A 358 0.97 26.76 7.11
CA GLN A 358 2.37 26.98 6.76
C GLN A 358 3.32 26.29 7.74
N ASP A 359 3.06 26.48 9.06
CA ASP A 359 3.93 25.97 10.13
C ASP A 359 3.96 24.43 10.21
N PHE A 360 2.87 23.74 9.85
CA PHE A 360 2.71 22.28 9.98
C PHE A 360 2.41 21.56 8.67
N ASN A 361 2.52 22.26 7.53
CA ASN A 361 2.17 21.73 6.22
C ASN A 361 0.78 21.05 6.17
N ILE A 362 -0.24 21.71 6.75
CA ILE A 362 -1.61 21.18 6.79
C ILE A 362 -2.38 21.68 5.57
N ALA A 363 -3.05 20.79 4.86
CA ALA A 363 -3.98 21.21 3.80
C ALA A 363 -5.13 22.09 4.39
N ALA A 364 -5.47 23.16 3.70
CA ALA A 364 -6.48 24.13 4.11
C ALA A 364 -7.80 23.50 4.57
N SER A 365 -8.21 22.43 3.89
CA SER A 365 -9.48 21.74 4.13
C SER A 365 -9.51 20.81 5.35
N ARG A 366 -8.38 20.57 6.03
CA ARG A 366 -8.30 19.54 7.09
C ARG A 366 -8.79 20.01 8.47
N PHE A 367 -8.98 21.30 8.70
CA PHE A 367 -9.42 21.81 10.00
C PHE A 367 -10.90 21.52 10.26
N LEU A 368 -11.24 21.23 11.52
CA LEU A 368 -12.62 21.06 11.95
C LEU A 368 -13.33 22.43 12.03
N PRO A 369 -14.56 22.54 11.53
CA PRO A 369 -15.38 23.74 11.74
C PRO A 369 -15.56 24.06 13.23
N GLU A 370 -15.26 25.28 13.67
CA GLU A 370 -15.53 25.73 15.05
C GLU A 370 -17.04 25.89 15.33
N GLU A 371 -17.45 25.94 16.61
CA GLU A 371 -18.85 25.99 17.05
C GLU A 371 -19.65 27.12 16.38
N GLN A 372 -19.04 28.28 16.18
CA GLN A 372 -19.66 29.41 15.45
C GLN A 372 -20.10 29.06 14.01
N HIS A 373 -19.61 27.94 13.46
CA HIS A 373 -19.95 27.48 12.14
C HIS A 373 -20.97 26.32 12.12
N ASP A 374 -21.51 25.89 13.25
CA ASP A 374 -22.49 24.81 13.35
C ASP A 374 -23.68 25.01 12.41
N GLN A 375 -24.23 26.23 12.38
CA GLN A 375 -25.40 26.51 11.52
C GLN A 375 -25.03 26.49 10.04
N LYS A 376 -23.80 26.85 9.68
CA LYS A 376 -23.32 26.77 8.29
C LYS A 376 -23.09 25.32 7.88
N TRP A 377 -22.50 24.51 8.77
CA TRP A 377 -22.36 23.05 8.57
C TRP A 377 -23.73 22.40 8.38
N ARG A 378 -24.69 22.71 9.25
CA ARG A 378 -26.09 22.25 9.12
C ARG A 378 -26.72 22.65 7.79
N THR A 379 -26.50 23.88 7.34
CA THR A 379 -27.01 24.37 6.05
C THR A 379 -26.38 23.62 4.89
N PHE A 380 -25.06 23.40 4.89
CA PHE A 380 -24.37 22.62 3.87
C PHE A 380 -24.95 21.19 3.75
N VAL A 381 -25.11 20.49 4.87
CA VAL A 381 -25.68 19.13 4.90
C VAL A 381 -27.11 19.14 4.33
N ARG A 382 -27.95 20.13 4.69
CA ARG A 382 -29.30 20.28 4.13
C ARG A 382 -29.30 20.52 2.62
N GLU A 383 -28.44 21.41 2.14
CA GLU A 383 -28.32 21.70 0.70
C GLU A 383 -27.95 20.44 -0.09
N PHE A 384 -27.05 19.61 0.45
CA PHE A 384 -26.75 18.32 -0.14
C PHE A 384 -27.97 17.38 -0.11
N LEU A 385 -28.61 17.23 1.05
CA LEU A 385 -29.76 16.32 1.22
C LEU A 385 -30.98 16.71 0.36
N GLN A 386 -31.23 18.00 0.14
CA GLN A 386 -32.30 18.46 -0.75
C GLN A 386 -32.16 17.90 -2.18
N ARG A 387 -30.91 17.65 -2.61
CA ARG A 387 -30.61 17.14 -3.94
C ARG A 387 -30.50 15.61 -3.98
N TYR A 388 -29.84 14.99 -3.00
CA TYR A 388 -29.36 13.62 -3.08
C TYR A 388 -29.90 12.67 -2.00
N GLN A 389 -30.88 13.09 -1.18
CA GLN A 389 -31.38 12.31 -0.05
C GLN A 389 -31.81 10.86 -0.39
N ASN A 390 -32.25 10.61 -1.63
CA ASN A 390 -32.75 9.31 -2.06
C ASN A 390 -31.70 8.47 -2.78
N ASP A 391 -30.51 9.02 -3.02
CA ASP A 391 -29.53 8.37 -3.89
C ASP A 391 -28.48 7.57 -3.13
N PHE A 392 -28.39 7.75 -1.81
CA PHE A 392 -27.40 7.08 -0.97
C PHE A 392 -28.03 6.11 0.03
N ASP A 393 -27.35 4.98 0.24
CA ASP A 393 -27.76 3.89 1.14
C ASP A 393 -27.05 3.97 2.49
N ILE A 394 -25.85 4.58 2.53
CA ILE A 394 -25.10 4.87 3.74
C ILE A 394 -24.63 6.33 3.72
N PHE A 395 -24.76 7.01 4.85
CA PHE A 395 -24.11 8.30 5.13
C PHE A 395 -23.01 8.09 6.15
N GLU A 396 -21.75 8.18 5.72
CA GLU A 396 -20.58 8.11 6.58
C GLU A 396 -20.13 9.53 6.94
N ILE A 397 -20.03 9.84 8.24
CA ILE A 397 -19.72 11.19 8.74
C ILE A 397 -18.44 11.10 9.58
N GLY A 398 -17.35 11.67 9.08
CA GLY A 398 -16.06 11.58 9.78
C GLY A 398 -14.89 11.92 8.88
N GLY A 399 -13.80 11.20 9.03
CA GLY A 399 -12.65 11.17 8.14
C GLY A 399 -11.31 11.38 8.80
N GLU A 400 -10.63 10.30 9.13
CA GLU A 400 -9.20 10.20 9.46
C GLU A 400 -8.61 11.39 10.23
N LEU A 401 -9.32 11.88 11.24
CA LEU A 401 -8.84 12.98 12.07
C LEU A 401 -7.54 12.63 12.82
N ASP A 402 -7.27 11.35 12.96
CA ASP A 402 -6.10 10.77 13.57
C ASP A 402 -4.90 10.67 12.58
N ALA A 403 -5.13 10.60 11.27
CA ALA A 403 -4.07 10.38 10.28
C ALA A 403 -3.28 11.64 9.92
N ALA A 404 -3.87 12.81 10.06
CA ALA A 404 -3.22 14.06 9.68
C ALA A 404 -2.21 14.52 10.73
N ASN A 405 -0.96 14.04 10.63
CA ASN A 405 0.12 14.35 11.58
C ASN A 405 0.26 15.86 11.89
N GLY A 406 0.24 16.71 10.87
CA GLY A 406 0.28 18.17 11.06
C GLY A 406 -0.92 18.69 11.83
N LEU A 407 -2.13 18.22 11.49
CA LEU A 407 -3.37 18.60 12.16
C LEU A 407 -3.37 18.17 13.63
N ASN A 408 -2.96 16.93 13.92
CA ASN A 408 -2.84 16.44 15.29
C ASN A 408 -1.81 17.24 16.09
N ASN A 409 -0.68 17.61 15.50
CA ASN A 409 0.32 18.45 16.16
C ASN A 409 -0.24 19.86 16.45
N PHE A 410 -0.96 20.46 15.51
CA PHE A 410 -1.64 21.74 15.73
C PHE A 410 -2.59 21.67 16.93
N TYR A 411 -3.47 20.66 16.97
CA TYR A 411 -4.43 20.53 18.08
C TYR A 411 -3.76 20.15 19.40
N LYS A 412 -2.68 19.36 19.41
CA LYS A 412 -1.91 19.09 20.63
C LYS A 412 -1.25 20.33 21.19
N ASN A 413 -0.75 21.22 20.33
CA ASN A 413 -0.19 22.49 20.77
C ASN A 413 -1.27 23.45 21.30
N LYS A 414 -2.47 23.43 20.68
CA LYS A 414 -3.63 24.23 21.11
C LYS A 414 -4.24 23.72 22.43
N TYR A 415 -4.21 22.40 22.66
CA TYR A 415 -4.83 21.73 23.81
C TYR A 415 -3.86 20.77 24.52
N PRO A 416 -2.77 21.26 25.12
CA PRO A 416 -1.70 20.41 25.66
C PRO A 416 -2.09 19.56 26.87
N ASN A 417 -3.17 19.93 27.57
CA ASN A 417 -3.64 19.25 28.78
C ASN A 417 -4.71 18.17 28.50
N ASP A 418 -5.17 18.03 27.25
CA ASP A 418 -6.27 17.14 26.85
C ASP A 418 -5.83 16.06 25.89
N ILE A 419 -4.68 15.44 26.16
CA ILE A 419 -4.10 14.42 25.30
C ILE A 419 -4.48 13.02 25.78
N VAL A 420 -5.08 12.22 24.91
CA VAL A 420 -5.34 10.79 25.10
C VAL A 420 -4.66 10.03 23.98
N ALA A 421 -3.84 9.02 24.34
CA ALA A 421 -3.18 8.14 23.37
C ALA A 421 -2.53 8.90 22.18
N ASN A 422 -1.77 9.96 22.48
CA ASN A 422 -1.11 10.82 21.50
C ASN A 422 -2.01 11.74 20.65
N PHE A 423 -3.31 11.85 20.96
CA PHE A 423 -4.25 12.76 20.29
C PHE A 423 -4.75 13.87 21.24
N ALA A 424 -5.01 15.06 20.71
CA ALA A 424 -5.72 16.10 21.44
C ALA A 424 -7.21 15.73 21.54
N ALA A 425 -7.53 14.82 22.45
CA ALA A 425 -8.81 14.11 22.42
C ALA A 425 -9.99 14.92 22.95
N GLY A 426 -9.83 15.69 24.06
CA GLY A 426 -10.96 16.37 24.71
C GLY A 426 -11.75 17.30 23.78
N PRO A 427 -11.26 18.51 23.48
CA PRO A 427 -11.99 19.49 22.66
C PRO A 427 -12.17 19.02 21.20
N VAL A 428 -11.20 18.28 20.64
CA VAL A 428 -11.28 17.78 19.25
C VAL A 428 -12.34 16.69 19.13
N ALA A 429 -12.39 15.75 20.08
CA ALA A 429 -13.40 14.70 20.10
C ALA A 429 -14.81 15.25 20.32
N GLU A 430 -14.96 16.23 21.23
CA GLU A 430 -16.22 16.93 21.46
C GLU A 430 -16.69 17.64 20.20
N ARG A 431 -15.79 18.33 19.53
CA ARG A 431 -16.11 19.05 18.30
C ARG A 431 -16.49 18.09 17.16
N ALA A 432 -15.74 17.01 16.97
CA ALA A 432 -16.06 15.99 15.98
C ALA A 432 -17.42 15.34 16.24
N ALA A 433 -17.69 14.93 17.48
CA ALA A 433 -18.98 14.35 17.88
C ALA A 433 -20.14 15.32 17.62
N ARG A 434 -19.98 16.60 17.94
CA ARG A 434 -20.99 17.63 17.66
C ARG A 434 -21.30 17.77 16.16
N LEU A 435 -20.29 17.77 15.31
CA LEU A 435 -20.48 17.85 13.85
C LEU A 435 -21.14 16.58 13.29
N ILE A 436 -20.75 15.41 13.81
CA ILE A 436 -21.40 14.13 13.50
C ILE A 436 -22.89 14.17 13.86
N ASP A 437 -23.21 14.62 15.06
CA ASP A 437 -24.59 14.71 15.54
C ASP A 437 -25.44 15.65 14.68
N ILE A 438 -24.90 16.83 14.31
CA ILE A 438 -25.60 17.78 13.43
C ILE A 438 -25.94 17.14 12.07
N ALA A 439 -24.97 16.47 11.45
CA ALA A 439 -25.18 15.84 10.15
C ALA A 439 -26.14 14.65 10.25
N ALA A 440 -25.97 13.79 11.27
CA ALA A 440 -26.86 12.65 11.52
C ALA A 440 -28.29 13.08 11.79
N GLU A 441 -28.50 14.16 12.57
CA GLU A 441 -29.82 14.76 12.82
C GLU A 441 -30.49 15.18 11.50
N GLU A 442 -29.78 15.88 10.63
CA GLU A 442 -30.35 16.32 9.34
C GLU A 442 -30.66 15.14 8.41
N VAL A 443 -29.78 14.14 8.34
CA VAL A 443 -30.01 12.92 7.57
C VAL A 443 -31.27 12.18 8.08
N ARG A 444 -31.42 12.03 9.40
CA ARG A 444 -32.56 11.35 10.00
C ARG A 444 -33.91 12.04 9.77
N LYS A 445 -33.92 13.37 9.64
CA LYS A 445 -35.14 14.13 9.31
C LYS A 445 -35.74 13.75 7.95
N VAL A 446 -34.88 13.39 6.98
CA VAL A 446 -35.30 13.06 5.62
C VAL A 446 -35.25 11.56 5.33
N ARG A 447 -34.38 10.82 5.99
CA ARG A 447 -34.18 9.36 5.83
C ARG A 447 -34.04 8.69 7.22
N PRO A 448 -35.16 8.47 7.95
CA PRO A 448 -35.14 7.92 9.32
C PRO A 448 -34.47 6.57 9.46
N ASP A 449 -34.59 5.71 8.45
CA ASP A 449 -34.12 4.32 8.47
C ASP A 449 -32.80 4.08 7.76
N VAL A 450 -32.16 5.13 7.18
CA VAL A 450 -30.90 4.98 6.45
C VAL A 450 -29.76 4.66 7.42
N LEU A 451 -28.76 3.93 6.93
CA LEU A 451 -27.57 3.61 7.71
C LEU A 451 -26.69 4.86 7.88
N ILE A 452 -26.34 5.16 9.11
CA ILE A 452 -25.39 6.21 9.47
C ILE A 452 -24.14 5.54 10.03
N ALA A 453 -23.01 5.81 9.38
CA ALA A 453 -21.69 5.48 9.85
C ALA A 453 -21.01 6.74 10.40
N ALA A 454 -20.05 6.58 11.29
CA ALA A 454 -19.36 7.72 11.87
C ALA A 454 -17.89 7.43 12.20
N VAL A 455 -17.16 8.52 12.45
CA VAL A 455 -15.76 8.65 12.83
C VAL A 455 -14.79 8.33 11.70
N ARG A 456 -14.81 7.12 11.12
CA ARG A 456 -13.86 6.64 10.12
C ARG A 456 -12.40 6.86 10.56
N PRO A 457 -11.93 6.12 11.60
CA PRO A 457 -10.54 6.19 12.03
C PRO A 457 -9.60 5.53 11.04
N SER A 458 -8.34 6.01 11.01
CA SER A 458 -7.27 5.43 10.22
C SER A 458 -6.49 4.34 10.99
N ASP A 459 -5.48 3.77 10.33
CA ASP A 459 -4.54 2.83 10.95
C ASP A 459 -3.68 3.46 12.06
N VAL A 460 -3.66 4.78 12.20
CA VAL A 460 -2.93 5.46 13.28
C VAL A 460 -3.60 5.22 14.63
N ASP A 461 -4.93 5.41 14.74
CA ASP A 461 -5.67 5.17 15.98
C ASP A 461 -5.74 3.66 16.33
N SER A 462 -5.65 2.77 15.34
CA SER A 462 -5.60 1.32 15.57
C SER A 462 -4.42 0.90 16.46
N ARG A 463 -3.30 1.61 16.38
CA ARG A 463 -2.10 1.40 17.22
C ARG A 463 -2.37 1.71 18.70
N PHE A 464 -3.38 2.49 18.97
CA PHE A 464 -3.84 2.88 20.31
C PHE A 464 -5.18 2.23 20.67
N ASN A 465 -5.51 1.10 20.05
CA ASN A 465 -6.76 0.36 20.25
C ASN A 465 -8.01 1.25 20.09
N TYR A 466 -7.95 2.20 19.14
CA TYR A 466 -9.02 3.14 18.83
C TYR A 466 -9.43 4.05 20.00
N ALA A 467 -8.48 4.44 20.85
CA ALA A 467 -8.74 5.28 22.00
C ALA A 467 -9.30 6.67 21.66
N PHE A 468 -8.84 7.29 20.56
CA PHE A 468 -9.38 8.58 20.09
C PHE A 468 -10.80 8.42 19.52
N THR A 469 -11.05 7.36 18.75
CA THR A 469 -12.40 7.00 18.28
C THR A 469 -13.36 6.82 19.44
N GLU A 470 -12.93 6.12 20.50
CA GLU A 470 -13.73 5.93 21.70
C GLU A 470 -14.10 7.26 22.36
N GLU A 471 -13.17 8.23 22.43
CA GLU A 471 -13.45 9.56 22.98
C GLU A 471 -14.49 10.35 22.16
N ILE A 472 -14.53 10.16 20.83
CA ILE A 472 -15.58 10.74 19.98
C ILE A 472 -16.93 10.06 20.24
N LEU A 473 -16.97 8.72 20.18
CA LEU A 473 -18.21 7.97 20.38
C LEU A 473 -18.88 8.18 21.73
N LYS A 474 -18.11 8.37 22.80
CA LYS A 474 -18.62 8.73 24.14
C LYS A 474 -19.46 10.01 24.14
N ARG A 475 -19.22 10.91 23.18
CA ARG A 475 -19.84 12.26 23.11
C ARG A 475 -20.95 12.34 22.06
N CYS A 476 -21.05 11.37 21.12
CA CYS A 476 -22.12 11.34 20.15
C CYS A 476 -23.48 11.10 20.80
N GLN A 477 -24.47 11.91 20.42
CA GLN A 477 -25.87 11.82 20.91
C GLN A 477 -26.76 11.08 19.91
N GLN A 478 -26.39 11.07 18.64
CA GLN A 478 -27.18 10.43 17.59
C GLN A 478 -26.85 8.94 17.46
N LYS A 479 -27.84 8.16 17.06
CA LYS A 479 -27.66 6.72 16.85
C LYS A 479 -26.78 6.49 15.62
N ILE A 480 -25.65 5.78 15.82
CA ILE A 480 -24.80 5.25 14.78
C ILE A 480 -25.17 3.78 14.55
N ASN A 481 -25.33 3.37 13.29
CA ASN A 481 -25.84 2.05 12.93
C ASN A 481 -24.72 1.08 12.53
N ILE A 482 -23.61 1.62 12.05
CA ILE A 482 -22.47 0.87 11.52
C ILE A 482 -21.21 1.71 11.67
N MET A 483 -20.07 1.07 11.82
CA MET A 483 -18.78 1.73 11.99
C MET A 483 -17.90 1.54 10.76
N GLY A 484 -17.50 2.64 10.12
CA GLY A 484 -16.50 2.61 9.05
C GLY A 484 -15.09 2.69 9.64
N VAL A 485 -14.12 2.03 9.01
CA VAL A 485 -12.72 2.05 9.43
C VAL A 485 -11.78 1.98 8.22
N ASP A 486 -10.72 2.80 8.22
CA ASP A 486 -9.63 2.72 7.27
C ASP A 486 -8.50 1.92 7.93
N CYS A 487 -8.35 0.66 7.56
CA CYS A 487 -7.47 -0.27 8.26
C CYS A 487 -6.38 -0.83 7.33
N TYR A 488 -5.52 0.04 6.84
CA TYR A 488 -4.43 -0.35 5.95
C TYR A 488 -3.46 -1.33 6.61
N PRO A 489 -3.11 -2.43 5.91
CA PRO A 489 -2.12 -3.39 6.40
C PRO A 489 -0.72 -2.78 6.42
N GLN A 490 0.12 -3.28 7.30
CA GLN A 490 1.51 -2.87 7.40
C GLN A 490 2.44 -4.08 7.12
N PRO A 491 3.39 -3.95 6.20
CA PRO A 491 3.58 -2.87 5.24
C PRO A 491 2.52 -2.91 4.11
N ARG A 492 2.09 -1.74 3.67
CA ARG A 492 1.08 -1.63 2.59
C ARG A 492 1.67 -1.58 1.18
N TRP A 493 2.97 -1.37 1.05
CA TRP A 493 3.65 -1.39 -0.25
C TRP A 493 4.21 -2.78 -0.59
N ILE A 494 4.33 -3.05 -1.89
CA ILE A 494 4.83 -4.27 -2.46
C ILE A 494 6.09 -3.95 -3.27
N GLY A 495 7.22 -4.55 -2.88
CA GLY A 495 8.53 -4.38 -3.48
C GLY A 495 9.48 -5.53 -3.13
N PRO A 496 10.73 -5.53 -3.60
CA PRO A 496 11.61 -6.71 -3.61
C PRO A 496 12.05 -7.29 -2.27
N LYS A 497 11.87 -6.59 -1.17
CA LYS A 497 12.48 -6.99 0.13
C LYS A 497 11.51 -7.04 1.32
N LEU A 498 10.20 -7.02 1.08
CA LEU A 498 9.26 -6.97 2.19
C LEU A 498 8.72 -8.36 2.55
N PRO A 499 8.80 -8.75 3.83
CA PRO A 499 8.29 -10.03 4.28
C PRO A 499 6.78 -10.16 4.06
N SER A 500 6.32 -11.38 3.87
CA SER A 500 4.89 -11.66 3.95
C SER A 500 4.40 -11.31 5.35
N VAL A 501 3.29 -10.61 5.43
CA VAL A 501 2.74 -10.11 6.68
C VAL A 501 1.54 -10.97 7.04
N GLY A 502 1.32 -11.21 8.31
CA GLY A 502 0.09 -11.82 8.81
C GLY A 502 -1.13 -10.93 8.59
N LEU A 503 -1.54 -10.79 7.33
CA LEU A 503 -2.65 -9.96 6.87
C LEU A 503 -3.91 -10.21 7.66
N GLU A 504 -4.26 -11.47 7.74
CA GLU A 504 -5.50 -11.95 8.34
C GLU A 504 -5.49 -11.70 9.84
N THR A 505 -4.35 -11.93 10.49
CA THR A 505 -4.19 -11.66 11.93
C THR A 505 -4.32 -10.17 12.22
N GLN A 506 -3.73 -9.32 11.38
CA GLN A 506 -3.82 -7.86 11.54
C GLN A 506 -5.24 -7.36 11.31
N LEU A 507 -5.91 -7.83 10.24
CA LEU A 507 -7.29 -7.47 9.94
C LEU A 507 -8.23 -7.90 11.09
N LYS A 508 -8.06 -9.14 11.59
CA LYS A 508 -8.86 -9.65 12.71
C LYS A 508 -8.64 -8.87 13.99
N LYS A 509 -7.38 -8.54 14.32
CA LYS A 509 -7.06 -7.73 15.50
C LYS A 509 -7.69 -6.33 15.41
N ASN A 510 -7.62 -5.70 14.25
CA ASN A 510 -8.21 -4.38 14.06
C ASN A 510 -9.75 -4.44 14.15
N GLU A 511 -10.35 -5.47 13.55
CA GLU A 511 -11.79 -5.71 13.64
C GLU A 511 -12.23 -5.94 15.08
N ASP A 512 -11.56 -6.83 15.83
CA ASP A 512 -11.89 -7.11 17.24
C ASP A 512 -11.82 -5.85 18.11
N ASN A 513 -10.78 -5.04 17.94
CA ASN A 513 -10.58 -3.84 18.73
C ASN A 513 -11.66 -2.78 18.43
N ILE A 514 -11.93 -2.50 17.15
CA ILE A 514 -12.96 -1.50 16.79
C ILE A 514 -14.36 -2.01 17.12
N ALA A 515 -14.65 -3.30 16.95
CA ALA A 515 -15.92 -3.91 17.32
C ALA A 515 -16.17 -3.78 18.83
N ALA A 516 -15.14 -4.01 19.66
CA ALA A 516 -15.25 -3.84 21.11
C ALA A 516 -15.55 -2.38 21.51
N VAL A 517 -14.87 -1.41 20.89
CA VAL A 517 -15.14 0.01 21.11
C VAL A 517 -16.57 0.37 20.66
N THR A 518 -16.94 -0.05 19.45
CA THR A 518 -18.27 0.24 18.89
C THR A 518 -19.39 -0.32 19.77
N ARG A 519 -19.27 -1.58 20.20
CA ARG A 519 -20.27 -2.26 21.05
C ARG A 519 -20.48 -1.54 22.38
N ARG A 520 -19.40 -1.03 23.00
CA ARG A 520 -19.52 -0.29 24.28
C ARG A 520 -20.37 0.99 24.17
N HIS A 521 -20.35 1.67 23.03
CA HIS A 521 -20.98 2.97 22.87
C HIS A 521 -22.25 2.98 22.02
N THR A 522 -22.41 2.00 21.11
CA THR A 522 -23.56 1.93 20.19
C THR A 522 -24.47 0.74 20.42
N GLY A 523 -24.02 -0.25 21.18
CA GLY A 523 -24.75 -1.49 21.47
C GLY A 523 -24.69 -2.54 20.35
N HIS A 524 -23.91 -2.34 19.30
CA HIS A 524 -23.69 -3.29 18.20
C HIS A 524 -22.19 -3.33 17.79
N ASP A 525 -21.85 -4.29 16.97
CA ASP A 525 -20.51 -4.53 16.43
C ASP A 525 -20.50 -4.60 14.89
N ASN A 526 -21.46 -3.92 14.25
CA ASN A 526 -21.50 -3.80 12.80
C ASN A 526 -20.32 -2.94 12.31
N ILE A 527 -19.39 -3.56 11.61
CA ILE A 527 -18.17 -2.92 11.09
C ILE A 527 -18.13 -3.09 9.58
N PHE A 528 -17.70 -2.07 8.89
CA PHE A 528 -17.26 -2.18 7.50
C PHE A 528 -15.90 -1.50 7.30
N VAL A 529 -15.15 -1.98 6.32
CA VAL A 529 -13.90 -1.37 5.92
C VAL A 529 -14.19 -0.29 4.88
N SER A 530 -13.90 0.98 5.22
CA SER A 530 -14.10 2.13 4.34
C SER A 530 -12.95 2.31 3.36
N GLU A 531 -11.72 1.99 3.79
CA GLU A 531 -10.55 1.97 2.93
C GLU A 531 -9.59 0.86 3.35
N TYR A 532 -9.07 0.15 2.34
CA TYR A 532 -8.08 -0.89 2.51
C TYR A 532 -7.34 -1.13 1.20
N GLY A 533 -6.05 -1.40 1.25
CA GLY A 533 -5.37 -1.73 -0.01
C GLY A 533 -3.86 -1.82 0.12
N TYR A 534 -3.25 -2.17 -1.00
CA TYR A 534 -1.82 -2.33 -1.18
C TYR A 534 -1.40 -1.59 -2.42
N PHE A 535 -0.24 -0.96 -2.42
CA PHE A 535 0.33 -0.37 -3.61
C PHE A 535 1.62 -1.08 -4.02
N ILE A 536 1.82 -1.16 -5.33
CA ILE A 536 3.06 -1.63 -5.93
C ILE A 536 3.94 -0.41 -6.15
N GLU A 537 5.22 -0.50 -5.83
CA GLU A 537 6.16 0.55 -6.21
C GLU A 537 6.11 0.78 -7.72
N TYR A 538 6.06 2.05 -8.11
CA TYR A 538 5.77 2.46 -9.49
C TYR A 538 6.66 1.77 -10.54
N ARG A 539 7.96 1.64 -10.28
CA ARG A 539 8.88 0.98 -11.21
C ARG A 539 8.60 -0.51 -11.45
N PHE A 540 7.82 -1.15 -10.58
CA PHE A 540 7.43 -2.56 -10.69
C PHE A 540 5.95 -2.73 -11.09
N ILE A 541 5.26 -1.63 -11.39
CA ILE A 541 3.80 -1.67 -11.60
C ILE A 541 3.40 -2.55 -12.79
N ASN A 542 4.25 -2.63 -13.80
CA ASN A 542 4.04 -3.46 -15.00
C ASN A 542 4.65 -4.87 -14.86
N ASP A 543 5.29 -5.19 -13.73
CA ASP A 543 5.89 -6.49 -13.50
C ASP A 543 4.82 -7.46 -12.93
N PRO A 544 4.50 -8.56 -13.66
CA PRO A 544 3.51 -9.54 -13.22
C PRO A 544 3.80 -10.15 -11.84
N GLN A 545 5.09 -10.29 -11.46
CA GLN A 545 5.47 -10.86 -10.16
C GLN A 545 4.99 -10.00 -8.97
N TYR A 546 5.00 -8.68 -9.10
CA TYR A 546 4.50 -7.79 -8.05
C TYR A 546 2.99 -7.60 -8.14
N GLN A 547 2.43 -7.63 -9.34
CA GLN A 547 0.98 -7.56 -9.52
C GLN A 547 0.26 -8.77 -8.91
N ILE A 548 0.83 -9.97 -9.02
CA ILE A 548 0.23 -11.18 -8.43
C ILE A 548 0.21 -11.10 -6.90
N ILE A 549 1.23 -10.50 -6.28
CA ILE A 549 1.26 -10.28 -4.83
C ILE A 549 0.13 -9.34 -4.39
N GLN A 550 -0.11 -8.24 -5.12
CA GLN A 550 -1.22 -7.33 -4.83
C GLN A 550 -2.57 -8.04 -5.00
N ALA A 551 -2.76 -8.76 -6.11
CA ALA A 551 -3.96 -9.50 -6.43
C ALA A 551 -4.28 -10.55 -5.34
N ASN A 552 -3.27 -11.32 -4.93
CA ASN A 552 -3.37 -12.30 -3.85
C ASN A 552 -3.80 -11.65 -2.53
N ARG A 553 -3.11 -10.59 -2.10
CA ARG A 553 -3.42 -9.90 -0.85
C ARG A 553 -4.83 -9.30 -0.85
N LEU A 554 -5.26 -8.72 -1.99
CA LEU A 554 -6.61 -8.20 -2.17
C LEU A 554 -7.66 -9.31 -2.03
N ALA A 555 -7.51 -10.40 -2.78
CA ALA A 555 -8.46 -11.52 -2.77
C ALA A 555 -8.59 -12.13 -1.37
N ARG A 556 -7.45 -12.39 -0.69
CA ARG A 556 -7.43 -12.90 0.68
C ARG A 556 -8.13 -11.97 1.66
N SER A 557 -7.86 -10.66 1.57
CA SER A 557 -8.45 -9.67 2.48
C SER A 557 -9.97 -9.57 2.32
N LEU A 558 -10.47 -9.56 1.06
CA LEU A 558 -11.91 -9.58 0.77
C LEU A 558 -12.60 -10.82 1.34
N VAL A 559 -12.04 -11.99 1.05
CA VAL A 559 -12.63 -13.28 1.45
C VAL A 559 -12.56 -13.47 2.97
N TYR A 560 -11.42 -13.18 3.58
CA TYR A 560 -11.26 -13.29 5.03
C TYR A 560 -12.13 -12.28 5.77
N GLY A 561 -12.19 -11.03 5.31
CA GLY A 561 -13.04 -10.00 5.89
C GLY A 561 -14.52 -10.41 5.93
N LYS A 562 -15.02 -11.06 4.85
CA LYS A 562 -16.38 -11.63 4.85
C LYS A 562 -16.55 -12.75 5.87
N ALA A 563 -15.55 -13.62 5.97
CA ALA A 563 -15.59 -14.77 6.89
C ALA A 563 -15.61 -14.35 8.36
N ILE A 564 -14.95 -13.25 8.74
CA ILE A 564 -14.94 -12.72 10.12
C ILE A 564 -16.13 -11.80 10.44
N GLY A 565 -17.04 -11.55 9.48
CA GLY A 565 -18.30 -10.84 9.73
C GLY A 565 -18.36 -9.39 9.32
N LEU A 566 -17.34 -8.85 8.62
CA LEU A 566 -17.41 -7.50 8.08
C LEU A 566 -18.61 -7.33 7.15
N GLN A 567 -19.33 -6.23 7.29
CA GLN A 567 -20.59 -5.98 6.57
C GLN A 567 -20.37 -5.57 5.12
N SER A 568 -19.33 -4.79 4.84
CA SER A 568 -18.85 -4.47 3.50
C SER A 568 -17.36 -4.13 3.54
N PHE A 569 -16.72 -4.12 2.37
CA PHE A 569 -15.29 -3.96 2.23
C PHE A 569 -14.96 -3.12 1.00
N PHE A 570 -14.43 -1.91 1.21
CA PHE A 570 -14.02 -1.01 0.14
C PHE A 570 -12.52 -1.11 -0.08
N TYR A 571 -12.13 -1.50 -1.29
CA TYR A 571 -10.74 -1.45 -1.70
C TYR A 571 -10.39 -0.03 -2.19
N PHE A 572 -9.29 0.49 -1.73
CA PHE A 572 -8.75 1.78 -2.12
C PHE A 572 -7.52 1.55 -3.02
N TYR A 573 -7.50 1.92 -4.22
CA TYR A 573 -8.29 2.84 -5.00
C TYR A 573 -8.47 2.28 -6.43
N ALA A 574 -9.55 2.58 -7.13
CA ALA A 574 -9.80 2.04 -8.46
C ALA A 574 -8.78 2.50 -9.50
N TYR A 575 -8.20 3.69 -9.33
CA TYR A 575 -7.47 4.32 -10.39
C TYR A 575 -6.37 5.25 -9.88
N SER A 576 -5.19 5.18 -10.52
CA SER A 576 -4.08 6.12 -10.29
C SER A 576 -3.91 7.04 -11.49
N PRO A 577 -4.03 8.38 -11.31
CA PRO A 577 -3.72 9.31 -12.36
C PRO A 577 -2.21 9.31 -12.67
N ALA A 578 -1.89 9.39 -13.94
CA ALA A 578 -0.55 9.26 -14.48
C ALA A 578 0.49 10.25 -13.95
N ASN A 579 0.03 11.43 -13.57
CA ASN A 579 0.90 12.54 -13.21
C ASN A 579 0.91 12.85 -11.70
N SER A 580 0.23 12.06 -10.91
CA SER A 580 0.27 12.17 -9.47
C SER A 580 1.13 11.07 -8.89
N LEU A 581 2.43 11.31 -8.82
CA LEU A 581 3.33 10.43 -8.08
C LEU A 581 2.94 10.35 -6.60
N GLU A 582 2.28 11.37 -6.07
CA GLU A 582 1.65 11.34 -4.75
C GLU A 582 0.45 10.37 -4.71
N ALA A 583 -0.39 10.36 -5.74
CA ALA A 583 -1.42 9.35 -5.88
C ALA A 583 -0.82 7.94 -6.12
N GLN A 584 0.33 7.82 -6.78
CA GLN A 584 1.03 6.54 -6.90
C GLN A 584 1.55 6.05 -5.55
N ARG A 585 2.05 6.93 -4.68
CA ARG A 585 2.42 6.59 -3.31
C ARG A 585 1.26 6.01 -2.51
N PHE A 586 0.04 6.47 -2.76
CA PHE A 586 -1.19 6.02 -2.10
C PHE A 586 -2.10 5.20 -3.01
N SER A 587 -1.77 5.09 -4.31
CA SER A 587 -2.63 4.38 -5.24
C SER A 587 -2.44 2.88 -5.10
N MET A 588 -3.26 2.34 -4.29
CA MET A 588 -3.56 0.92 -4.23
C MET A 588 -4.48 0.60 -5.39
N SER A 589 -4.12 1.08 -6.59
CA SER A 589 -5.02 1.12 -7.72
C SER A 589 -5.09 -0.22 -8.43
N THR A 590 -6.28 -0.53 -8.86
CA THR A 590 -6.57 -1.65 -9.75
C THR A 590 -6.33 -1.30 -11.22
N TRP A 591 -6.18 0.00 -11.53
CA TRP A 591 -5.81 0.53 -12.85
C TRP A 591 -4.71 1.58 -12.74
N VAL A 592 -3.68 1.44 -13.54
CA VAL A 592 -2.59 2.39 -13.63
C VAL A 592 -2.39 2.80 -15.08
N LEU A 593 -2.38 4.10 -15.34
CA LEU A 593 -2.21 4.63 -16.69
C LEU A 593 -3.22 4.06 -17.72
N GLY A 594 -4.45 3.75 -17.26
CA GLY A 594 -5.47 3.11 -18.10
C GLY A 594 -5.33 1.60 -18.24
N ASN A 595 -4.26 1.00 -17.69
CA ASN A 595 -4.01 -0.42 -17.72
C ASN A 595 -4.57 -1.09 -16.46
N PRO A 596 -5.46 -2.08 -16.57
CA PRO A 596 -5.88 -2.85 -15.40
C PRO A 596 -4.70 -3.68 -14.88
N LEU A 597 -4.63 -3.82 -13.54
CA LEU A 597 -3.70 -4.72 -12.87
C LEU A 597 -4.35 -6.09 -12.65
N SER A 598 -3.55 -7.09 -12.29
CA SER A 598 -4.04 -8.44 -11.96
C SER A 598 -5.07 -8.43 -10.82
N SER A 599 -5.00 -7.43 -9.94
CA SER A 599 -5.97 -7.21 -8.86
C SER A 599 -7.42 -6.99 -9.35
N VAL A 600 -7.62 -6.50 -10.57
CA VAL A 600 -8.97 -6.33 -11.17
C VAL A 600 -9.65 -7.68 -11.38
N ALA A 601 -8.92 -8.65 -11.95
CA ALA A 601 -9.45 -9.99 -12.19
C ALA A 601 -9.64 -10.77 -10.88
N ALA A 602 -8.68 -10.65 -9.95
CA ALA A 602 -8.77 -11.28 -8.63
C ALA A 602 -9.92 -10.71 -7.79
N PHE A 603 -10.19 -9.38 -7.86
CA PHE A 603 -11.35 -8.75 -7.22
C PHE A 603 -12.66 -9.34 -7.74
N SER A 604 -12.79 -9.52 -9.07
CA SER A 604 -13.98 -10.12 -9.67
C SER A 604 -14.20 -11.55 -9.19
N ALA A 605 -13.15 -12.38 -9.16
CA ALA A 605 -13.25 -13.77 -8.72
C ALA A 605 -13.56 -13.88 -7.21
N ALA A 606 -12.91 -13.06 -6.37
CA ALA A 606 -13.20 -13.00 -4.95
C ALA A 606 -14.63 -12.47 -4.69
N GLY A 607 -15.10 -11.52 -5.49
CA GLY A 607 -16.49 -11.03 -5.47
C GLY A 607 -17.52 -12.16 -5.63
N GLU A 608 -17.27 -13.10 -6.53
CA GLU A 608 -18.15 -14.28 -6.68
C GLU A 608 -18.24 -15.13 -5.40
N VAL A 609 -17.16 -15.16 -4.61
CA VAL A 609 -17.09 -15.93 -3.35
C VAL A 609 -17.83 -15.23 -2.22
N VAL A 610 -17.75 -13.89 -2.13
CA VAL A 610 -18.21 -13.13 -0.97
C VAL A 610 -19.60 -12.48 -1.13
N GLU A 611 -20.05 -12.28 -2.36
CA GLU A 611 -21.39 -11.73 -2.60
C GLU A 611 -22.48 -12.80 -2.40
N ASN A 612 -23.69 -12.35 -2.06
CA ASN A 612 -24.81 -13.24 -1.81
C ASN A 612 -24.62 -14.25 -0.67
N VAL A 613 -23.62 -14.08 0.18
CA VAL A 613 -23.34 -14.95 1.33
C VAL A 613 -24.35 -14.70 2.45
N ARG A 614 -24.95 -15.80 2.97
CA ARG A 614 -25.87 -15.82 4.11
C ARG A 614 -25.23 -16.30 5.40
N GLU A 615 -24.23 -17.16 5.27
CA GLU A 615 -23.54 -17.78 6.42
C GLU A 615 -22.09 -18.04 6.05
N SER A 616 -21.20 -17.88 6.99
CA SER A 616 -19.77 -18.14 6.82
C SER A 616 -19.15 -18.70 8.09
N GLU A 617 -18.07 -19.47 7.92
CA GLU A 617 -17.27 -19.99 9.03
C GLU A 617 -15.80 -20.04 8.63
N VAL A 618 -14.92 -19.66 9.56
CA VAL A 618 -13.48 -19.94 9.50
C VAL A 618 -13.25 -21.33 10.12
N ILE A 619 -12.70 -22.25 9.34
CA ILE A 619 -12.43 -23.63 9.76
C ILE A 619 -10.97 -23.73 10.20
N PRO A 620 -10.67 -23.94 11.49
CA PRO A 620 -9.30 -24.09 11.97
C PRO A 620 -8.75 -25.47 11.57
N ILE A 621 -7.80 -25.48 10.64
CA ILE A 621 -7.16 -26.72 10.16
C ILE A 621 -5.70 -26.77 10.57
N SER A 622 -4.97 -25.70 10.34
CA SER A 622 -3.55 -25.54 10.62
C SER A 622 -3.24 -24.09 10.94
N ALA A 623 -2.24 -23.84 11.79
CA ALA A 623 -1.75 -22.49 12.04
C ALA A 623 -1.04 -21.84 10.83
N LYS A 624 -0.73 -22.63 9.80
CA LYS A 624 -0.06 -22.17 8.56
C LYS A 624 -1.02 -21.99 7.38
N MET A 625 -2.32 -22.19 7.60
CA MET A 625 -3.31 -22.16 6.54
C MET A 625 -4.57 -21.44 7.00
N ASN A 626 -5.20 -20.72 6.10
CA ASN A 626 -6.58 -20.31 6.26
C ASN A 626 -7.51 -21.21 5.47
N CYS A 627 -8.61 -21.58 6.09
CA CYS A 627 -9.70 -22.29 5.44
C CYS A 627 -11.02 -21.74 5.93
N MET A 628 -11.93 -21.48 5.01
CA MET A 628 -13.27 -20.97 5.33
C MET A 628 -14.30 -21.51 4.38
N VAL A 629 -15.56 -21.45 4.80
CA VAL A 629 -16.71 -21.92 4.00
C VAL A 629 -17.84 -20.91 4.06
N PHE A 630 -18.53 -20.73 2.95
CA PHE A 630 -19.62 -19.78 2.74
C PHE A 630 -20.85 -20.50 2.19
N ARG A 631 -22.02 -20.16 2.72
CA ARG A 631 -23.33 -20.53 2.16
C ARG A 631 -23.88 -19.35 1.37
N HIS A 632 -24.18 -19.54 0.11
CA HIS A 632 -24.85 -18.56 -0.74
C HIS A 632 -26.38 -18.62 -0.64
N ALA A 633 -27.02 -17.52 -1.05
CA ALA A 633 -28.48 -17.40 -1.04
C ALA A 633 -29.16 -18.43 -1.93
N ASP A 634 -28.53 -18.88 -3.00
CA ASP A 634 -28.98 -19.93 -3.93
C ASP A 634 -28.66 -21.36 -3.45
N GLN A 635 -28.24 -21.52 -2.18
CA GLN A 635 -27.84 -22.78 -1.54
C GLN A 635 -26.54 -23.39 -2.09
N ASN A 636 -25.84 -22.75 -3.03
CA ASN A 636 -24.46 -23.13 -3.35
C ASN A 636 -23.55 -22.89 -2.15
N ALA A 637 -22.47 -23.66 -2.08
CA ALA A 637 -21.44 -23.47 -1.08
C ALA A 637 -20.07 -23.31 -1.74
N VAL A 638 -19.23 -22.45 -1.17
CA VAL A 638 -17.86 -22.26 -1.61
C VAL A 638 -16.92 -22.30 -0.41
N GLY A 639 -15.85 -23.06 -0.51
CA GLY A 639 -14.69 -23.02 0.38
C GLY A 639 -13.60 -22.15 -0.23
N ALA A 640 -12.84 -21.49 0.64
CA ALA A 640 -11.62 -20.80 0.25
C ALA A 640 -10.46 -21.26 1.14
N ILE A 641 -9.32 -21.55 0.51
CA ILE A 641 -8.16 -22.11 1.23
C ILE A 641 -6.86 -21.54 0.65
N TRP A 642 -5.91 -21.20 1.51
CA TRP A 642 -4.57 -20.74 1.12
C TRP A 642 -3.54 -20.94 2.24
N SER A 643 -2.24 -20.94 1.87
CA SER A 643 -1.13 -20.90 2.83
C SER A 643 -0.91 -19.47 3.36
N LEU A 644 -0.50 -19.36 4.61
CA LEU A 644 -0.08 -18.09 5.23
C LEU A 644 1.40 -17.76 5.00
N ASP A 645 2.14 -18.71 4.42
CA ASP A 645 3.59 -18.64 4.23
C ASP A 645 3.95 -19.05 2.79
N SER A 646 4.70 -18.22 2.08
CA SER A 646 5.12 -18.48 0.69
C SER A 646 5.97 -19.74 0.54
N GLU A 647 6.70 -20.12 1.57
CA GLU A 647 7.55 -21.32 1.59
C GLU A 647 6.77 -22.60 1.95
N TYR A 648 5.59 -22.43 2.56
CA TYR A 648 4.74 -23.54 2.95
C TYR A 648 3.78 -23.93 1.83
N LYS A 649 4.11 -24.94 1.05
CA LYS A 649 3.36 -25.40 -0.13
C LYS A 649 2.97 -26.87 -0.04
N PRO A 650 2.11 -27.26 0.93
CA PRO A 650 1.71 -28.66 1.11
C PRO A 650 0.79 -29.12 -0.02
N PHE A 651 0.78 -30.44 -0.25
CA PHE A 651 -0.27 -31.07 -1.04
C PHE A 651 -1.49 -31.37 -0.18
N ILE A 652 -2.65 -30.96 -0.67
CA ILE A 652 -3.96 -31.16 -0.03
C ILE A 652 -4.71 -32.24 -0.78
N ARG A 653 -5.37 -33.15 -0.04
CA ARG A 653 -6.38 -34.08 -0.58
C ARG A 653 -7.75 -33.80 0.05
N LEU A 654 -8.74 -33.68 -0.81
CA LEU A 654 -10.15 -33.57 -0.43
C LEU A 654 -10.92 -34.74 -1.02
N ALA A 655 -11.90 -35.29 -0.29
CA ALA A 655 -12.85 -36.22 -0.86
C ALA A 655 -13.57 -35.56 -2.04
N ASN A 656 -13.52 -36.21 -3.22
CA ASN A 656 -14.16 -35.68 -4.41
C ASN A 656 -15.66 -35.98 -4.39
N ASP A 657 -16.43 -35.10 -3.77
CA ASP A 657 -17.88 -35.16 -3.70
C ASP A 657 -18.46 -34.03 -4.56
N GLN A 658 -18.32 -34.15 -5.88
CA GLN A 658 -18.82 -33.20 -6.88
C GLN A 658 -18.27 -31.75 -6.66
N LEU A 659 -17.01 -31.64 -6.28
CA LEU A 659 -16.33 -30.38 -6.07
C LEU A 659 -15.68 -29.86 -7.35
N GLN A 660 -15.69 -28.54 -7.53
CA GLN A 660 -14.94 -27.83 -8.53
C GLN A 660 -13.95 -26.88 -7.84
N ALA A 661 -12.66 -27.07 -8.05
CA ALA A 661 -11.68 -26.13 -7.56
C ALA A 661 -11.27 -25.14 -8.66
N CYS A 662 -11.09 -23.88 -8.27
CA CYS A 662 -10.67 -22.80 -9.15
C CYS A 662 -9.45 -22.07 -8.55
N ASP A 663 -8.62 -21.49 -9.43
CA ASP A 663 -7.55 -20.59 -9.02
C ASP A 663 -8.07 -19.23 -8.52
N MET A 664 -7.16 -18.36 -8.11
CA MET A 664 -7.46 -17.01 -7.62
C MET A 664 -8.19 -16.14 -8.65
N MET A 665 -8.04 -16.42 -9.95
CA MET A 665 -8.73 -15.71 -11.04
C MET A 665 -10.09 -16.33 -11.37
N GLY A 666 -10.43 -17.47 -10.76
CA GLY A 666 -11.66 -18.20 -10.95
C GLY A 666 -11.65 -19.19 -12.12
N ASN A 667 -10.47 -19.53 -12.67
CA ASN A 667 -10.37 -20.59 -13.68
C ASN A 667 -10.39 -21.96 -13.02
N PRO A 668 -11.06 -22.95 -13.63
CA PRO A 668 -11.01 -24.31 -13.15
C PRO A 668 -9.55 -24.84 -13.09
N LEU A 669 -9.17 -25.41 -11.97
CA LEU A 669 -7.87 -26.06 -11.83
C LEU A 669 -7.90 -27.42 -12.53
N PRO A 670 -6.90 -27.75 -13.37
CA PRO A 670 -6.75 -29.08 -13.96
C PRO A 670 -6.23 -30.05 -12.86
N LEU A 671 -7.15 -30.52 -12.01
CA LEU A 671 -6.75 -31.37 -10.90
C LEU A 671 -6.61 -32.82 -11.34
N PRO A 672 -5.56 -33.55 -10.87
CA PRO A 672 -5.50 -34.99 -10.96
C PRO A 672 -6.72 -35.56 -10.20
N ASN A 673 -7.55 -36.24 -10.91
CA ASN A 673 -8.75 -36.86 -10.36
C ASN A 673 -8.60 -38.38 -10.48
N ASP A 674 -8.37 -39.06 -9.35
CA ASP A 674 -8.43 -40.52 -9.28
C ASP A 674 -9.87 -41.03 -9.11
N GLY A 675 -10.86 -40.11 -9.25
CA GLY A 675 -12.27 -40.36 -9.05
C GLY A 675 -12.69 -40.32 -7.57
N LYS A 676 -11.77 -40.41 -6.64
CA LYS A 676 -12.04 -40.47 -5.20
C LYS A 676 -11.60 -39.21 -4.45
N TYR A 677 -10.50 -38.59 -4.88
CA TYR A 677 -9.92 -37.40 -4.22
C TYR A 677 -9.56 -36.33 -5.26
N LEU A 678 -9.77 -35.07 -4.88
CA LEU A 678 -9.08 -33.92 -5.49
C LEU A 678 -7.75 -33.74 -4.79
N ARG A 679 -6.68 -33.58 -5.57
CA ARG A 679 -5.33 -33.37 -5.04
C ARG A 679 -4.71 -32.15 -5.72
N PHE A 680 -4.24 -31.19 -4.93
CA PHE A 680 -3.56 -29.98 -5.41
C PHE A 680 -2.48 -29.53 -4.42
N GLN A 681 -1.52 -28.76 -4.93
CA GLN A 681 -0.55 -28.07 -4.10
C GLN A 681 -1.13 -26.73 -3.68
N LEU A 682 -1.04 -26.42 -2.38
CA LEU A 682 -1.47 -25.14 -1.84
C LEU A 682 -0.32 -24.11 -1.92
N GLY A 683 -0.64 -22.86 -2.25
CA GLY A 683 0.23 -21.70 -2.20
C GLY A 683 -0.41 -20.59 -1.37
N GLU A 684 0.13 -19.38 -1.46
CA GLU A 684 -0.47 -18.19 -0.85
C GLU A 684 -1.70 -17.70 -1.62
N GLU A 685 -1.81 -18.03 -2.90
CA GLU A 685 -2.95 -17.68 -3.74
C GLU A 685 -4.18 -18.47 -3.32
N PRO A 686 -5.34 -17.82 -3.12
CA PRO A 686 -6.58 -18.50 -2.76
C PRO A 686 -7.00 -19.54 -3.82
N ILE A 687 -7.34 -20.70 -3.35
CA ILE A 687 -8.06 -21.72 -4.14
C ILE A 687 -9.51 -21.73 -3.67
N TYR A 688 -10.44 -21.59 -4.62
CA TYR A 688 -11.88 -21.60 -4.36
C TYR A 688 -12.47 -22.97 -4.72
N ILE A 689 -13.19 -23.58 -3.77
CA ILE A 689 -13.73 -24.94 -3.88
C ILE A 689 -15.25 -24.86 -3.86
N TRP A 690 -15.87 -25.00 -5.01
CA TRP A 690 -17.30 -24.90 -5.20
C TRP A 690 -18.00 -26.26 -5.09
N ARG A 691 -19.14 -26.27 -4.38
CA ARG A 691 -20.14 -27.35 -4.40
C ARG A 691 -21.48 -26.76 -4.88
N LYS A 692 -21.94 -27.20 -6.05
CA LYS A 692 -23.14 -26.69 -6.74
C LYS A 692 -24.14 -27.80 -7.03
N ASN A 693 -24.32 -28.70 -6.07
CA ASN A 693 -25.22 -29.82 -6.24
C ASN A 693 -26.51 -29.56 -5.44
N ASN A 694 -27.68 -29.81 -6.05
CA ASN A 694 -28.98 -29.50 -5.47
C ASN A 694 -29.59 -30.62 -4.65
N ALA A 695 -28.89 -31.71 -4.38
CA ALA A 695 -29.45 -32.91 -3.72
C ALA A 695 -29.44 -32.86 -2.20
N ASP A 696 -28.45 -32.16 -1.58
CA ASP A 696 -28.23 -32.10 -0.13
C ASP A 696 -27.87 -30.68 0.33
N ASP A 697 -27.75 -30.46 1.65
CA ASP A 697 -27.20 -29.23 2.20
C ASP A 697 -25.73 -29.07 1.77
N ASN A 698 -25.51 -28.31 0.68
CA ASN A 698 -24.20 -28.10 0.10
C ASN A 698 -23.21 -27.51 1.12
N TYR A 699 -23.68 -26.62 1.99
CA TYR A 699 -22.85 -25.99 3.01
C TYR A 699 -22.34 -26.98 4.04
N ALA A 700 -23.25 -27.75 4.66
CA ALA A 700 -22.87 -28.74 5.65
C ALA A 700 -21.97 -29.84 5.06
N ALA A 701 -22.25 -30.27 3.84
CA ALA A 701 -21.43 -31.26 3.15
C ALA A 701 -20.01 -30.71 2.83
N LEU A 702 -19.89 -29.50 2.30
CA LEU A 702 -18.59 -28.87 2.02
C LEU A 702 -17.82 -28.59 3.33
N GLN A 703 -18.51 -28.08 4.36
CA GLN A 703 -17.94 -27.85 5.69
C GLN A 703 -17.31 -29.15 6.25
N LYS A 704 -18.03 -30.26 6.16
CA LYS A 704 -17.51 -31.56 6.56
C LYS A 704 -16.27 -31.95 5.75
N THR A 705 -16.32 -31.85 4.44
CA THR A 705 -15.20 -32.18 3.55
C THR A 705 -13.96 -31.34 3.86
N LEU A 706 -14.12 -30.05 4.13
CA LEU A 706 -13.01 -29.16 4.49
C LEU A 706 -12.44 -29.48 5.87
N ARG A 707 -13.27 -29.86 6.85
CA ARG A 707 -12.80 -30.30 8.17
C ARG A 707 -12.04 -31.63 8.13
N GLU A 708 -12.35 -32.47 7.14
CA GLU A 708 -11.75 -33.79 6.94
C GLU A 708 -10.64 -33.78 5.90
N LEU A 709 -10.23 -32.62 5.39
CA LEU A 709 -9.15 -32.52 4.41
C LEU A 709 -7.86 -33.16 4.97
N PHE A 710 -7.10 -33.75 4.09
CA PHE A 710 -5.82 -34.37 4.44
C PHE A 710 -4.66 -33.54 3.84
N ILE A 711 -3.72 -33.18 4.71
CA ILE A 711 -2.51 -32.46 4.32
C ILE A 711 -1.42 -33.50 4.14
N GLU A 712 -0.96 -33.69 2.89
CA GLU A 712 0.15 -34.60 2.59
C GLU A 712 1.47 -33.92 2.93
N GLU A 713 2.40 -34.68 3.47
CA GLU A 713 3.77 -34.23 3.77
C GLU A 713 3.86 -33.11 4.82
N ASP A 714 2.80 -32.86 5.55
CA ASP A 714 2.76 -31.85 6.59
C ASP A 714 2.79 -32.46 8.00
N ILE A 715 3.16 -31.57 8.92
CA ILE A 715 3.10 -31.85 10.36
C ILE A 715 1.82 -31.26 10.95
N PRO A 716 1.20 -31.95 11.95
CA PRO A 716 -0.08 -31.49 12.50
C PRO A 716 0.03 -30.24 13.38
N VAL A 717 1.23 -29.67 13.55
CA VAL A 717 1.51 -28.54 14.45
C VAL A 717 2.47 -27.56 13.79
N SER A 718 2.48 -26.32 14.25
CA SER A 718 3.52 -25.36 13.89
C SER A 718 4.76 -25.58 14.76
N ILE A 719 5.97 -25.52 14.14
CA ILE A 719 7.24 -25.65 14.85
C ILE A 719 8.05 -24.37 14.68
N PHE A 720 8.45 -23.79 15.80
CA PHE A 720 9.34 -22.62 15.82
C PHE A 720 10.55 -22.93 16.68
N PHE A 721 11.72 -22.51 16.21
CA PHE A 721 12.96 -22.72 16.94
C PHE A 721 13.50 -21.39 17.49
N ARG A 722 14.01 -21.42 18.74
CA ARG A 722 14.65 -20.27 19.35
C ARG A 722 15.85 -20.69 20.17
N PRO A 723 17.01 -20.08 19.98
CA PRO A 723 18.12 -20.24 20.92
C PRO A 723 17.71 -19.75 22.30
N ALA A 724 17.94 -20.57 23.30
CA ALA A 724 17.72 -20.23 24.72
C ALA A 724 19.04 -19.92 25.44
N SER A 725 20.15 -20.45 24.94
CA SER A 725 21.52 -20.15 25.38
C SER A 725 22.50 -20.61 24.29
N ALA A 726 23.79 -20.42 24.52
CA ALA A 726 24.84 -20.92 23.63
C ALA A 726 24.80 -22.46 23.41
N THR A 727 24.13 -23.19 24.30
CA THR A 727 24.09 -24.69 24.30
C THR A 727 22.69 -25.27 24.21
N ARG A 728 21.64 -24.43 24.26
CA ARG A 728 20.23 -24.90 24.28
C ARG A 728 19.43 -24.19 23.21
N LEU A 729 18.71 -24.97 22.41
CA LEU A 729 17.69 -24.55 21.47
C LEU A 729 16.33 -24.98 22.02
N LYS A 730 15.33 -24.11 22.00
CA LYS A 730 13.95 -24.45 22.30
C LYS A 730 13.16 -24.58 21.00
N ALA A 731 12.45 -25.72 20.88
CA ALA A 731 11.42 -25.91 19.88
C ALA A 731 10.05 -25.66 20.52
N TYR A 732 9.28 -24.73 19.92
CA TYR A 732 7.91 -24.44 20.29
C TYR A 732 7.00 -25.16 19.31
N LEU A 733 6.19 -26.08 19.78
CA LEU A 733 5.25 -26.87 19.01
C LEU A 733 3.84 -26.41 19.35
N GLN A 734 3.21 -25.67 18.48
CA GLN A 734 1.87 -25.15 18.68
C GLN A 734 0.83 -26.04 18.01
N ASN A 735 -0.08 -26.63 18.82
CA ASN A 735 -1.16 -27.45 18.31
C ASN A 735 -2.44 -26.64 18.09
N PRO A 736 -2.84 -26.36 16.83
CA PRO A 736 -4.05 -25.64 16.53
C PRO A 736 -5.33 -26.47 16.66
N SER A 737 -5.22 -27.78 16.80
CA SER A 737 -6.37 -28.69 16.85
C SER A 737 -7.25 -28.41 18.07
N THR A 738 -8.55 -28.31 17.85
CA THR A 738 -9.57 -28.19 18.92
C THR A 738 -9.98 -29.55 19.49
N SER A 739 -9.61 -30.64 18.81
CA SER A 739 -10.11 -31.99 19.10
C SER A 739 -9.04 -33.02 19.41
N ARG A 740 -7.77 -32.81 19.04
CA ARG A 740 -6.73 -33.84 19.15
C ARG A 740 -5.48 -33.32 19.82
N ASP A 741 -4.96 -34.14 20.76
CA ASP A 741 -3.60 -34.02 21.24
C ASP A 741 -2.65 -34.65 20.20
N HIS A 742 -1.42 -34.15 20.10
CA HIS A 742 -0.38 -34.73 19.27
C HIS A 742 0.82 -35.14 20.13
N SER A 743 1.45 -36.24 19.76
CA SER A 743 2.67 -36.72 20.41
C SER A 743 3.68 -37.19 19.37
N GLY A 744 4.93 -37.28 19.79
CA GLY A 744 6.00 -37.68 18.91
C GLY A 744 7.39 -37.49 19.51
N TYR A 745 8.40 -37.43 18.68
CA TYR A 745 9.78 -37.15 19.10
C TYR A 745 10.57 -36.43 18.02
N PHE A 746 11.52 -35.59 18.43
CA PHE A 746 12.59 -35.12 17.60
C PHE A 746 13.73 -36.13 17.56
N SER A 747 14.27 -36.44 16.38
CA SER A 747 15.55 -37.13 16.19
C SER A 747 16.58 -36.11 15.72
N CYS A 748 17.73 -36.06 16.40
CA CYS A 748 18.89 -35.24 16.00
C CYS A 748 20.19 -36.01 16.18
N ILE A 749 21.20 -35.69 15.37
CA ILE A 749 22.54 -36.31 15.49
C ILE A 749 23.48 -35.28 16.15
N ILE A 750 24.04 -35.63 17.28
CA ILE A 750 24.99 -34.82 18.04
C ILE A 750 26.19 -35.68 18.39
N ASP A 751 27.38 -35.21 18.09
CA ASP A 751 28.66 -35.92 18.28
C ASP A 751 28.63 -37.34 17.69
N GLY A 752 27.91 -37.51 16.56
CA GLY A 752 27.79 -38.80 15.87
C GLY A 752 26.79 -39.78 16.51
N GLN A 753 26.06 -39.37 17.55
CA GLN A 753 25.03 -40.18 18.19
C GLN A 753 23.63 -39.62 17.92
N GLU A 754 22.70 -40.52 17.58
CA GLU A 754 21.29 -40.16 17.44
C GLU A 754 20.68 -39.99 18.84
N LYS A 755 20.00 -38.85 19.05
CA LYS A 755 19.20 -38.55 20.23
C LYS A 755 17.75 -38.40 19.87
N GLN A 756 16.87 -39.03 20.64
CA GLN A 756 15.42 -38.88 20.50
C GLN A 756 14.85 -38.16 21.71
N ILE A 757 14.12 -37.06 21.45
CA ILE A 757 13.54 -36.20 22.49
C ILE A 757 12.02 -36.22 22.31
N ARG A 758 11.30 -36.87 23.23
CA ARG A 758 9.84 -37.03 23.14
C ARG A 758 9.11 -35.74 23.56
N PHE A 759 7.91 -35.58 22.99
CA PHE A 759 6.98 -34.51 23.35
C PHE A 759 5.52 -34.99 23.30
N ILE A 760 4.67 -34.24 24.01
CA ILE A 760 3.20 -34.32 23.95
C ILE A 760 2.71 -32.88 23.85
N ILE A 761 1.77 -32.62 22.94
CA ILE A 761 1.20 -31.29 22.70
C ILE A 761 -0.31 -31.40 22.85
N PRO A 762 -0.88 -30.99 23.99
CA PRO A 762 -2.32 -30.96 24.16
C PRO A 762 -3.00 -30.07 23.09
N LYS A 763 -4.25 -30.35 22.82
CA LYS A 763 -5.06 -29.53 21.89
C LYS A 763 -5.10 -28.07 22.33
N GLN A 764 -4.96 -27.17 21.38
CA GLN A 764 -4.94 -25.70 21.56
C GLN A 764 -3.82 -25.20 22.50
N GLU A 765 -2.79 -26.01 22.76
CA GLU A 765 -1.65 -25.64 23.60
C GLU A 765 -0.35 -25.60 22.82
N THR A 766 0.67 -25.03 23.45
CA THR A 766 2.05 -25.01 22.96
C THR A 766 2.93 -25.84 23.90
N ALA A 767 3.59 -26.85 23.35
CA ALA A 767 4.65 -27.56 24.06
C ALA A 767 6.02 -26.92 23.77
N ILE A 768 6.88 -26.88 24.78
CA ILE A 768 8.25 -26.39 24.64
C ILE A 768 9.18 -27.58 24.85
N VAL A 769 10.04 -27.82 23.87
CA VAL A 769 10.99 -28.94 23.88
C VAL A 769 12.41 -28.37 23.86
N ASP A 770 13.20 -28.77 24.86
CA ASP A 770 14.63 -28.42 24.90
C ASP A 770 15.42 -29.34 23.95
N LEU A 771 16.07 -28.72 22.98
CA LEU A 771 16.96 -29.35 22.03
C LEU A 771 18.41 -28.87 22.30
N PRO A 772 19.41 -29.67 21.91
CA PRO A 772 20.79 -29.20 21.94
C PRO A 772 21.01 -28.13 20.85
N MET A 773 21.89 -27.20 21.14
CA MET A 773 22.31 -26.13 20.19
C MET A 773 23.59 -26.55 19.48
N VAL A 774 23.69 -26.25 18.20
CA VAL A 774 24.95 -26.30 17.44
C VAL A 774 25.62 -24.92 17.41
N LYS A 775 26.84 -24.83 16.93
CA LYS A 775 27.55 -23.54 16.85
C LYS A 775 26.88 -22.59 15.88
N PRO A 776 27.02 -21.27 16.11
CA PRO A 776 26.56 -20.27 15.14
C PRO A 776 27.08 -20.55 13.73
N GLY A 777 26.21 -20.44 12.72
CA GLY A 777 26.50 -20.76 11.32
C GLY A 777 26.41 -22.24 10.95
N GLU A 778 26.29 -23.14 11.90
CA GLU A 778 26.11 -24.57 11.65
C GLU A 778 24.62 -24.94 11.56
N THR A 779 24.33 -26.03 10.86
CA THR A 779 22.98 -26.60 10.75
C THR A 779 22.84 -27.76 11.70
N LEU A 780 21.82 -27.74 12.58
CA LEU A 780 21.39 -28.88 13.37
C LEU A 780 20.41 -29.72 12.53
N PRO A 781 20.79 -30.93 12.09
CA PRO A 781 19.87 -31.78 11.37
C PRO A 781 18.79 -32.29 12.36
N LEU A 782 17.54 -31.92 12.06
CA LEU A 782 16.39 -32.33 12.86
C LEU A 782 15.38 -33.07 11.99
N THR A 783 14.88 -34.17 12.52
CA THR A 783 13.71 -34.87 11.97
C THR A 783 12.68 -35.06 13.07
N VAL A 784 11.46 -34.61 12.83
CA VAL A 784 10.34 -34.83 13.75
C VAL A 784 9.47 -35.98 13.28
N TYR A 785 9.10 -36.84 14.21
CA TYR A 785 8.20 -37.97 14.04
C TYR A 785 6.96 -37.75 14.90
N PHE A 786 5.79 -37.72 14.26
CA PHE A 786 4.51 -37.70 14.98
C PHE A 786 3.92 -39.11 15.07
N ASP A 787 3.31 -39.43 16.19
CA ASP A 787 2.60 -40.67 16.36
C ASP A 787 1.34 -40.68 15.45
N GLY A 788 1.11 -41.81 14.74
CA GLY A 788 0.04 -41.98 13.76
C GLY A 788 0.56 -42.09 12.31
N ASP A 789 -0.30 -41.73 11.35
CA ASP A 789 -0.01 -41.93 9.92
C ASP A 789 0.81 -40.78 9.28
N TYR A 790 1.48 -39.99 10.09
CA TYR A 790 2.30 -38.87 9.60
C TYR A 790 3.65 -39.37 9.10
N LYS A 791 4.11 -38.78 7.99
CA LYS A 791 5.48 -39.02 7.50
C LYS A 791 6.48 -38.29 8.40
N PRO A 792 7.72 -38.85 8.54
CA PRO A 792 8.81 -38.10 9.15
C PRO A 792 9.05 -36.79 8.46
N PHE A 793 9.11 -35.69 9.22
CA PHE A 793 9.31 -34.33 8.68
C PHE A 793 10.71 -33.83 9.02
N ARG A 794 11.51 -33.50 8.01
CA ARG A 794 12.82 -32.91 8.21
C ARG A 794 12.66 -31.40 8.43
N CYS A 795 13.16 -30.93 9.56
CA CYS A 795 13.07 -29.53 10.00
C CYS A 795 14.45 -29.03 10.49
N ASP A 796 15.45 -29.15 9.62
CA ASP A 796 16.82 -28.74 9.95
C ASP A 796 16.84 -27.29 10.45
N TYR A 797 17.51 -27.07 11.56
CA TYR A 797 17.66 -25.75 12.12
C TYR A 797 19.01 -25.14 11.73
N GLN A 798 18.96 -24.08 10.92
CA GLN A 798 20.13 -23.26 10.64
C GLN A 798 20.34 -22.33 11.85
N CYS A 799 21.41 -22.57 12.62
CA CYS A 799 21.74 -21.66 13.71
C CYS A 799 22.12 -20.30 13.15
N PRO A 800 21.39 -19.21 13.48
CA PRO A 800 21.78 -17.87 13.02
C PRO A 800 23.12 -17.48 13.61
N GLU A 801 23.78 -16.54 12.96
CA GLU A 801 24.90 -15.85 13.62
C GLU A 801 24.36 -15.17 14.87
N ILE A 802 24.98 -15.47 16.01
CA ILE A 802 24.65 -14.86 17.30
C ILE A 802 25.83 -13.93 17.63
N ILE A 803 25.53 -12.65 17.81
CA ILE A 803 26.52 -11.65 18.13
C ILE A 803 26.88 -11.77 19.60
N THR A 804 28.13 -12.09 19.89
CA THR A 804 28.62 -12.20 21.27
C THR A 804 29.00 -10.81 21.81
N ILE A 805 28.43 -10.45 22.94
CA ILE A 805 28.75 -9.21 23.66
C ILE A 805 29.81 -9.53 24.71
N PRO A 806 31.04 -8.96 24.63
CA PRO A 806 32.09 -9.25 25.56
C PRO A 806 31.83 -8.63 26.95
N GLU A 807 32.29 -9.35 27.99
CA GLU A 807 32.23 -8.87 29.37
C GLU A 807 33.26 -7.75 29.61
N THR A 808 32.91 -6.79 30.43
CA THR A 808 33.81 -5.67 30.83
C THR A 808 33.71 -5.38 32.33
N GLN A 809 34.64 -4.56 32.83
CA GLN A 809 34.50 -3.98 34.17
C GLN A 809 33.49 -2.83 34.13
N PRO A 810 32.70 -2.62 35.20
CA PRO A 810 31.75 -1.51 35.26
C PRO A 810 32.46 -0.16 35.02
N PHE A 811 31.87 0.68 34.14
CA PHE A 811 32.37 2.01 33.85
C PHE A 811 31.21 3.06 33.74
N PRO A 812 31.50 4.33 34.03
CA PRO A 812 30.57 5.41 33.77
C PRO A 812 30.59 5.79 32.27
N LEU A 813 29.45 6.27 31.75
CA LEU A 813 29.45 6.87 30.41
C LEU A 813 30.24 8.19 30.42
N THR A 814 31.09 8.41 29.42
CA THR A 814 31.92 9.58 29.24
C THR A 814 31.83 10.09 27.81
N GLU A 815 32.32 11.32 27.58
CA GLU A 815 32.39 11.89 26.23
C GLU A 815 33.41 11.15 25.32
N SER A 816 34.19 10.22 25.90
CA SER A 816 35.11 9.35 25.18
C SER A 816 34.51 8.01 24.89
N MET A 817 34.90 7.38 23.77
CA MET A 817 34.55 5.98 23.48
C MET A 817 35.62 4.98 23.95
N HIS A 818 36.58 5.38 24.76
CA HIS A 818 37.75 4.55 25.05
C HIS A 818 37.36 3.15 25.59
N GLU A 819 36.33 3.09 26.43
CA GLU A 819 35.87 1.84 27.01
C GLU A 819 35.20 0.91 25.95
N PHE A 820 34.60 1.50 24.93
CA PHE A 820 33.95 0.74 23.83
C PHE A 820 34.96 0.26 22.77
N GLU A 821 36.18 0.85 22.69
CA GLU A 821 37.21 0.46 21.71
C GLU A 821 37.71 -0.98 21.87
N GLN A 822 37.49 -1.58 23.04
CA GLN A 822 37.81 -3.00 23.28
C GLN A 822 36.80 -3.94 22.55
N ALA A 823 35.62 -3.49 22.22
CA ALA A 823 34.63 -4.25 21.46
C ALA A 823 34.86 -4.10 19.96
N LYS A 824 34.68 -5.18 19.21
CA LYS A 824 34.69 -5.12 17.74
C LYS A 824 33.41 -4.44 17.23
N PRO A 825 33.49 -3.34 16.47
CA PRO A 825 32.32 -2.69 15.95
C PRO A 825 31.61 -3.53 14.89
N LEU A 826 30.28 -3.43 14.87
CA LEU A 826 29.47 -3.81 13.73
C LEU A 826 29.26 -2.55 12.89
N VAL A 827 29.68 -2.60 11.61
CA VAL A 827 29.65 -1.44 10.72
C VAL A 827 28.50 -1.57 9.75
N VAL A 828 27.67 -0.52 9.66
CA VAL A 828 26.55 -0.41 8.74
C VAL A 828 26.76 0.84 7.90
N GLN A 829 27.00 0.65 6.60
CA GLN A 829 27.42 1.73 5.69
C GLN A 829 27.09 1.43 4.22
N THR A 830 26.10 0.59 3.96
CA THR A 830 25.76 0.19 2.58
C THR A 830 24.30 0.41 2.28
N ARG A 831 23.99 0.62 1.01
CA ARG A 831 22.63 0.88 0.53
C ARG A 831 21.60 -0.21 0.89
N ASP A 832 22.07 -1.43 1.14
CA ASP A 832 21.20 -2.54 1.55
C ASP A 832 20.60 -2.34 2.94
N HIS A 833 21.11 -1.40 3.71
CA HIS A 833 20.64 -1.05 5.04
C HIS A 833 19.87 0.28 5.08
N ILE A 834 19.49 0.82 3.92
CA ILE A 834 18.74 2.08 3.82
C ILE A 834 17.27 1.80 3.48
N MET A 835 16.37 2.57 4.09
CA MET A 835 14.94 2.53 3.79
C MET A 835 14.36 3.97 3.78
N PRO A 836 13.45 4.27 2.84
CA PRO A 836 13.03 3.45 1.72
C PRO A 836 14.15 3.22 0.69
N VAL A 837 14.25 2.01 0.18
CA VAL A 837 15.36 1.56 -0.70
C VAL A 837 15.44 2.35 -2.02
N ASP A 838 14.31 2.81 -2.51
CA ASP A 838 14.15 3.32 -3.87
C ASP A 838 14.05 4.84 -3.97
N HIS A 839 13.95 5.51 -2.83
CA HIS A 839 13.67 6.94 -2.75
C HIS A 839 14.59 7.65 -1.77
N THR A 840 15.75 7.07 -1.54
CA THR A 840 16.72 7.62 -0.60
C THR A 840 17.52 8.74 -1.24
N THR A 841 17.72 9.81 -0.49
CA THR A 841 18.72 10.83 -0.72
C THR A 841 20.12 10.39 -0.28
N TRP A 842 20.25 9.23 0.34
CA TRP A 842 21.53 8.69 0.81
C TRP A 842 22.54 8.53 -0.33
N ASN A 843 23.69 9.15 -0.21
CA ASN A 843 24.76 9.19 -1.19
C ASN A 843 25.83 8.12 -0.92
N ASP A 844 26.42 8.15 0.27
CA ASP A 844 27.49 7.24 0.66
C ASP A 844 27.66 7.17 2.20
N ALA A 845 28.77 6.60 2.66
CA ALA A 845 29.06 6.41 4.08
C ALA A 845 29.44 7.71 4.82
N ASP A 846 29.78 8.78 4.10
CA ASP A 846 30.08 10.09 4.69
C ASP A 846 28.80 10.89 4.93
N ASP A 847 27.76 10.62 4.12
CA ASP A 847 26.38 11.12 4.28
C ASP A 847 25.74 10.50 5.53
N LEU A 848 25.52 9.18 5.52
CA LEU A 848 25.06 8.46 6.71
C LEU A 848 25.74 7.10 6.84
N SER A 849 26.31 6.83 8.00
CA SER A 849 26.84 5.52 8.39
C SER A 849 26.86 5.35 9.90
N MET A 850 26.86 4.10 10.39
CA MET A 850 26.93 3.83 11.81
C MET A 850 27.92 2.72 12.17
N LYS A 851 28.60 2.88 13.30
CA LYS A 851 29.40 1.87 13.95
C LYS A 851 28.81 1.57 15.33
N LEU A 852 28.46 0.34 15.57
CA LEU A 852 27.72 -0.10 16.74
C LEU A 852 28.60 -0.97 17.62
N PHE A 853 28.60 -0.71 18.91
CA PHE A 853 29.43 -1.38 19.92
C PHE A 853 28.57 -1.83 21.10
N TRP A 854 28.85 -3.01 21.61
CA TRP A 854 28.19 -3.55 22.81
C TRP A 854 29.20 -4.09 23.79
N LEU A 855 28.95 -3.86 25.06
CA LEU A 855 29.65 -4.42 26.19
C LEU A 855 28.64 -4.77 27.29
N HIS A 856 28.97 -5.64 28.20
CA HIS A 856 28.17 -5.86 29.39
C HIS A 856 29.04 -6.13 30.63
N ASP A 857 28.48 -5.85 31.78
CA ASP A 857 28.92 -6.41 33.06
C ASP A 857 27.81 -7.26 33.69
N ASN A 858 27.96 -7.71 34.92
CA ASN A 858 26.95 -8.52 35.61
C ASN A 858 25.61 -7.78 35.84
N ASN A 859 25.56 -6.47 35.71
CA ASN A 859 24.42 -5.63 36.06
C ASN A 859 23.88 -4.82 34.87
N PHE A 860 24.74 -4.47 33.92
CA PHE A 860 24.41 -3.50 32.87
C PHE A 860 24.77 -4.00 31.47
N LEU A 861 23.93 -3.64 30.52
CA LEU A 861 24.22 -3.65 29.10
C LEU A 861 24.67 -2.24 28.70
N TYR A 862 25.84 -2.12 28.08
CA TYR A 862 26.37 -0.90 27.51
C TYR A 862 26.26 -0.97 25.98
N PHE A 863 25.67 0.05 25.39
CA PHE A 863 25.60 0.16 23.95
C PHE A 863 26.09 1.55 23.51
N CYS A 864 26.84 1.59 22.43
CA CYS A 864 27.30 2.82 21.79
C CYS A 864 27.09 2.75 20.29
N ALA A 865 26.45 3.78 19.73
CA ALA A 865 26.40 4.02 18.30
C ALA A 865 27.22 5.28 17.98
N LYS A 866 28.20 5.13 17.09
CA LYS A 866 28.92 6.23 16.47
C LYS A 866 28.36 6.41 15.07
N VAL A 867 27.63 7.49 14.87
CA VAL A 867 26.94 7.81 13.62
C VAL A 867 27.70 8.92 12.92
N THR A 868 28.09 8.68 11.67
CA THR A 868 28.55 9.73 10.75
C THR A 868 27.34 10.24 9.99
N ASP A 869 27.18 11.55 9.90
CA ASP A 869 26.03 12.24 9.33
C ASP A 869 26.50 13.66 9.00
N ASP A 870 26.40 14.07 7.73
CA ASP A 870 27.01 15.32 7.26
C ASP A 870 26.17 16.56 7.65
N VAL A 871 24.83 16.42 7.84
CA VAL A 871 23.92 17.49 8.26
C VAL A 871 23.01 17.00 9.39
N HIS A 872 23.31 17.39 10.61
CA HIS A 872 22.47 16.98 11.76
C HIS A 872 21.38 17.99 12.05
N TYR A 873 20.11 17.53 12.03
CA TYR A 873 18.98 18.38 12.30
C TYR A 873 17.87 17.66 13.09
N ASN A 874 17.56 18.16 14.29
CA ASN A 874 16.39 17.67 15.02
C ASN A 874 15.69 18.82 15.78
N GLN A 875 14.57 19.28 15.26
CA GLN A 875 13.74 20.31 15.88
C GLN A 875 12.69 19.75 16.85
N TYR A 876 12.66 18.45 17.06
CA TYR A 876 11.64 17.76 17.83
C TYR A 876 12.13 17.45 19.25
N ALA A 877 11.17 17.13 20.14
CA ALA A 877 11.42 16.69 21.52
C ALA A 877 10.32 15.70 21.94
N GLY A 878 10.53 14.97 23.04
CA GLY A 878 9.60 14.00 23.60
C GLY A 878 9.27 12.89 22.60
N LYS A 879 8.03 12.41 22.61
CA LYS A 879 7.60 11.28 21.75
C LYS A 879 7.74 11.52 20.24
N ASN A 880 8.02 12.75 19.82
CA ASN A 880 8.22 13.10 18.42
C ASN A 880 9.70 13.17 18.00
N ILE A 881 10.63 12.92 18.91
CA ILE A 881 12.09 13.06 18.68
C ILE A 881 12.62 12.22 17.51
N TRP A 882 11.93 11.14 17.18
CA TRP A 882 12.23 10.23 16.07
C TRP A 882 11.95 10.80 14.67
N LYS A 883 11.37 12.00 14.58
CA LYS A 883 11.07 12.64 13.29
C LYS A 883 12.24 13.42 12.68
N GLY A 884 13.26 13.71 13.44
CA GLY A 884 14.52 14.27 12.99
C GLY A 884 15.65 13.27 13.24
N ASP A 885 16.90 13.73 13.16
CA ASP A 885 18.06 12.87 13.40
C ASP A 885 18.03 12.23 14.76
N CYS A 886 17.91 10.93 14.76
CA CYS A 886 17.61 10.17 15.95
C CYS A 886 18.08 8.72 15.82
N LEU A 887 18.69 8.19 16.88
CA LEU A 887 18.93 6.77 17.02
C LEU A 887 17.73 6.13 17.73
N GLN A 888 17.07 5.15 17.09
CA GLN A 888 16.06 4.32 17.74
C GLN A 888 16.57 2.90 17.94
N ILE A 889 16.27 2.32 19.10
CA ILE A 889 16.72 0.99 19.52
C ILE A 889 15.50 0.13 19.83
N GLY A 890 15.52 -1.11 19.34
CA GLY A 890 14.56 -2.15 19.69
C GLY A 890 15.25 -3.27 20.47
N ILE A 891 14.68 -3.66 21.63
CA ILE A 891 15.19 -4.75 22.46
C ILE A 891 14.05 -5.74 22.74
N CYS A 892 14.29 -7.02 22.45
CA CYS A 892 13.38 -8.11 22.75
C CYS A 892 14.05 -9.08 23.73
N PRO A 893 13.83 -8.90 25.04
CA PRO A 893 14.49 -9.70 26.06
C PRO A 893 14.02 -11.16 26.13
N LYS A 894 12.77 -11.39 25.75
CA LYS A 894 12.17 -12.73 25.70
C LYS A 894 12.20 -13.22 24.27
N THR A 895 12.96 -14.26 24.01
CA THR A 895 13.00 -14.91 22.70
C THR A 895 11.76 -15.74 22.37
N ASN A 896 10.68 -15.60 23.13
CA ASN A 896 9.41 -16.32 22.98
C ASN A 896 8.49 -15.60 21.99
N PHE A 897 8.81 -15.69 20.71
CA PHE A 897 7.95 -15.10 19.66
C PHE A 897 6.79 -16.03 19.32
N ILE A 898 5.80 -16.07 20.18
CA ILE A 898 4.47 -16.58 19.85
C ILE A 898 3.55 -15.37 19.74
N GLY A 899 3.58 -14.74 18.58
CA GLY A 899 2.74 -13.56 18.31
C GLY A 899 2.72 -13.27 16.82
N PRO A 900 1.74 -12.47 16.36
CA PRO A 900 1.71 -12.07 14.98
C PRO A 900 3.01 -11.32 14.63
N ALA A 901 3.61 -11.68 13.50
CA ALA A 901 4.64 -10.87 12.88
C ALA A 901 4.13 -9.43 12.79
N ASN A 902 4.98 -8.43 13.10
CA ASN A 902 4.69 -6.99 13.08
C ASN A 902 4.02 -6.38 14.32
N SER A 903 4.12 -7.01 15.49
CA SER A 903 3.74 -6.33 16.73
C SER A 903 4.85 -6.45 17.77
N VAL A 904 5.14 -5.33 18.44
CA VAL A 904 5.94 -5.32 19.66
C VAL A 904 5.16 -6.05 20.73
N GLY A 905 5.78 -7.02 21.38
CA GLY A 905 5.18 -7.73 22.48
C GLY A 905 5.11 -6.89 23.76
N PRO A 906 4.33 -7.32 24.78
CA PRO A 906 4.20 -6.61 26.04
C PRO A 906 5.51 -6.56 26.85
N ASP A 907 6.51 -7.36 26.50
CA ASP A 907 7.81 -7.45 27.16
C ASP A 907 8.96 -6.78 26.38
N ASP A 908 8.66 -6.20 25.23
CA ASP A 908 9.65 -5.58 24.35
C ASP A 908 9.84 -4.09 24.67
N PHE A 909 10.98 -3.56 24.27
CA PHE A 909 11.33 -2.15 24.48
C PHE A 909 11.65 -1.46 23.15
N ILE A 910 11.16 -0.23 23.01
CA ILE A 910 11.55 0.68 21.95
C ILE A 910 11.90 2.02 22.57
N LEU A 911 13.12 2.48 22.30
CA LEU A 911 13.65 3.74 22.82
C LEU A 911 14.23 4.59 21.68
N SER A 912 14.20 5.90 21.85
CA SER A 912 14.89 6.85 20.96
C SER A 912 15.86 7.72 21.75
N LEU A 913 17.01 7.98 21.16
CA LEU A 913 18.04 8.90 21.65
C LEU A 913 18.33 9.94 20.57
N ALA A 914 18.34 11.21 20.94
CA ALA A 914 18.71 12.28 20.02
C ALA A 914 19.28 13.50 20.78
N LEU A 915 19.90 14.42 20.03
CA LEU A 915 19.99 15.81 20.46
C LEU A 915 18.68 16.49 20.08
N ASN A 916 17.98 17.04 21.05
CA ASN A 916 16.72 17.74 20.80
C ASN A 916 16.96 19.17 20.23
N LYS A 917 15.89 19.89 19.96
CA LYS A 917 15.93 21.27 19.43
C LYS A 917 16.79 22.26 20.25
N ASP A 918 17.05 21.97 21.52
CA ASP A 918 17.85 22.78 22.43
C ASP A 918 19.31 22.27 22.52
N ASN A 919 19.70 21.34 21.62
CA ASN A 919 20.97 20.65 21.55
C ASN A 919 21.33 19.91 22.86
N GLN A 920 20.32 19.35 23.52
CA GLN A 920 20.46 18.54 24.72
C GLN A 920 20.14 17.09 24.41
N GLY A 921 20.92 16.17 24.96
CA GLY A 921 20.64 14.74 24.84
C GLY A 921 19.30 14.39 25.49
N GLU A 922 18.47 13.66 24.77
CA GLU A 922 17.16 13.22 25.26
C GLU A 922 16.97 11.73 25.00
N LEU A 923 16.47 10.99 26.00
CA LEU A 923 16.05 9.59 25.90
C LEU A 923 14.53 9.52 26.03
N VAL A 924 13.90 8.89 25.04
CA VAL A 924 12.44 8.68 25.05
C VAL A 924 12.16 7.19 24.94
N VAL A 925 11.36 6.64 25.86
CA VAL A 925 10.85 5.28 25.81
C VAL A 925 9.48 5.29 25.19
N HIS A 926 9.33 4.61 24.02
CA HIS A 926 8.08 4.52 23.29
C HIS A 926 7.25 3.32 23.71
N ASP A 927 7.88 2.17 23.88
CA ASP A 927 7.27 0.92 24.33
C ASP A 927 8.11 0.27 25.42
N GLN A 928 7.44 -0.24 26.45
CA GLN A 928 8.02 -0.97 27.57
C GLN A 928 6.92 -1.75 28.33
N PRO A 929 7.23 -2.76 29.12
CA PRO A 929 6.27 -3.44 30.00
C PRO A 929 5.52 -2.46 30.94
N GLU A 930 4.23 -2.71 31.21
CA GLU A 930 3.34 -1.81 31.98
C GLU A 930 3.91 -1.36 33.33
N ASN A 931 4.68 -2.21 34.02
CA ASN A 931 5.24 -1.89 35.34
C ASN A 931 6.73 -1.52 35.29
N CYS A 932 7.24 -1.19 34.12
CA CYS A 932 8.63 -0.79 33.93
C CYS A 932 8.72 0.73 33.73
N ASN A 933 9.68 1.36 34.38
CA ASN A 933 10.07 2.73 34.08
C ASN A 933 11.55 2.72 33.68
N LEU A 934 11.83 2.31 32.44
CA LEU A 934 13.18 2.13 31.94
C LEU A 934 13.94 3.44 31.87
N ALA A 935 13.29 4.54 31.49
CA ALA A 935 13.92 5.85 31.35
C ALA A 935 14.59 6.35 32.65
N GLU A 936 13.95 6.13 33.80
CA GLU A 936 14.51 6.55 35.12
C GLU A 936 15.67 5.69 35.58
N GLN A 937 15.82 4.47 35.02
CA GLN A 937 16.85 3.49 35.43
C GLN A 937 18.06 3.46 34.49
N THR A 938 17.98 4.21 33.37
CA THR A 938 18.93 4.15 32.27
C THR A 938 19.80 5.40 32.27
N GLU A 939 21.15 5.21 32.26
CA GLU A 939 22.08 6.30 32.00
C GLU A 939 22.31 6.42 30.49
N PHE A 940 22.39 7.64 29.97
CA PHE A 940 22.64 7.90 28.56
C PHE A 940 23.45 9.17 28.33
N LEU A 941 24.14 9.26 27.19
CA LEU A 941 24.86 10.42 26.72
C LEU A 941 24.71 10.54 25.21
N VAL A 942 24.37 11.71 24.72
CA VAL A 942 24.37 12.02 23.29
C VAL A 942 25.24 13.25 23.06
N GLN A 943 26.18 13.14 22.14
CA GLN A 943 27.12 14.22 21.86
C GLN A 943 27.48 14.26 20.37
N ARG A 944 27.52 15.45 19.82
CA ARG A 944 27.91 15.69 18.42
C ARG A 944 29.24 16.43 18.34
N ASN A 945 30.05 16.00 17.40
CA ASN A 945 31.28 16.69 16.99
C ASN A 945 31.16 17.22 15.57
N GLU A 946 30.91 18.49 15.42
CA GLU A 946 30.73 19.14 14.13
C GLU A 946 31.96 19.13 13.22
N ASN A 947 33.16 18.96 13.78
CA ASN A 947 34.41 18.92 12.97
C ASN A 947 34.57 17.56 12.27
N THR A 948 34.12 16.47 12.90
CA THR A 948 34.18 15.11 12.33
C THR A 948 32.84 14.64 11.76
N LYS A 949 31.81 15.47 11.92
CA LYS A 949 30.41 15.11 11.50
C LYS A 949 29.91 13.82 12.13
N GLU A 950 30.32 13.58 13.39
CA GLU A 950 29.98 12.35 14.10
C GLU A 950 29.10 12.66 15.31
N THR A 951 28.03 11.89 15.48
CA THR A 951 27.19 11.88 16.70
C THR A 951 27.42 10.60 17.46
N LEU A 952 27.76 10.73 18.73
CA LEU A 952 27.97 9.62 19.65
C LEU A 952 26.75 9.44 20.54
N TYR A 953 26.10 8.29 20.41
CA TYR A 953 24.99 7.89 21.26
C TYR A 953 25.44 6.78 22.18
N GLN A 954 25.40 7.00 23.49
CA GLN A 954 25.77 5.99 24.49
C GLN A 954 24.60 5.75 25.44
N ILE A 955 24.38 4.50 25.80
CA ILE A 955 23.35 4.10 26.76
C ILE A 955 23.84 2.95 27.64
N LYS A 956 23.49 3.01 28.92
CA LYS A 956 23.78 2.00 29.93
C LYS A 956 22.48 1.58 30.58
N ILE A 957 22.05 0.35 30.31
CA ILE A 957 20.74 -0.19 30.68
C ILE A 957 20.91 -1.28 31.74
N PRO A 958 20.22 -1.22 32.88
CA PRO A 958 20.24 -2.31 33.87
C PRO A 958 19.65 -3.60 33.26
N LEU A 959 20.40 -4.69 33.25
CA LEU A 959 19.94 -6.00 32.75
C LEU A 959 18.66 -6.47 33.50
N LYS A 960 18.58 -6.17 34.78
CA LYS A 960 17.40 -6.47 35.61
C LYS A 960 16.14 -5.72 35.15
N ALA A 961 16.29 -4.52 34.60
CA ALA A 961 15.17 -3.74 34.08
C ALA A 961 14.64 -4.27 32.75
N LEU A 962 15.53 -4.86 31.93
CA LEU A 962 15.13 -5.51 30.69
C LEU A 962 14.39 -6.81 30.93
N SER A 963 14.95 -7.73 31.66
CA SER A 963 14.28 -8.99 32.06
C SER A 963 15.09 -9.76 33.11
N PRO A 964 14.46 -10.33 34.13
CA PRO A 964 15.12 -11.27 35.03
C PRO A 964 15.72 -12.49 34.31
N SER A 965 15.12 -12.95 33.20
CA SER A 965 15.59 -14.09 32.41
C SER A 965 16.92 -13.87 31.74
N LEU A 966 17.31 -12.61 31.47
CA LEU A 966 18.61 -12.27 30.87
C LEU A 966 19.79 -12.60 31.78
N GLN A 967 19.57 -12.71 33.08
CA GLN A 967 20.60 -13.18 34.02
C GLN A 967 20.89 -14.68 33.90
N THR A 968 19.93 -15.45 33.37
CA THR A 968 20.06 -16.93 33.22
C THR A 968 20.24 -17.35 31.78
N ASP A 969 19.42 -16.83 30.88
CA ASP A 969 19.40 -17.26 29.49
C ASP A 969 20.41 -16.49 28.63
N ARG A 970 20.77 -15.25 29.04
CA ARG A 970 21.81 -14.40 28.46
C ARG A 970 21.67 -14.07 26.98
N ILE A 971 20.55 -14.41 26.34
CA ILE A 971 20.28 -14.21 24.92
C ILE A 971 19.04 -13.33 24.72
N PHE A 972 19.11 -12.38 23.77
CA PHE A 972 18.03 -11.45 23.46
C PHE A 972 18.12 -10.96 22.02
N GLY A 973 17.01 -10.44 21.49
CA GLY A 973 16.97 -9.75 20.22
C GLY A 973 17.30 -8.26 20.40
N PHE A 974 18.11 -7.69 19.49
CA PHE A 974 18.44 -6.27 19.50
C PHE A 974 18.51 -5.73 18.07
N THR A 975 18.01 -4.54 17.84
CA THR A 975 18.23 -3.80 16.58
C THR A 975 18.36 -2.31 16.83
N ALA A 976 18.97 -1.60 15.87
CA ALA A 976 19.12 -0.16 15.88
C ALA A 976 18.81 0.40 14.50
N ILE A 977 18.25 1.61 14.49
CA ILE A 977 17.95 2.37 13.28
C ILE A 977 18.29 3.85 13.54
N VAL A 978 18.92 4.50 12.57
CA VAL A 978 19.16 5.94 12.58
C VAL A 978 18.21 6.58 11.58
N MET A 979 17.43 7.55 12.03
CA MET A 979 16.65 8.45 11.18
C MET A 979 17.50 9.62 10.79
N GLU A 980 17.35 10.11 9.57
CA GLU A 980 18.07 11.25 9.04
C GLU A 980 17.13 12.32 8.46
N ASP A 981 17.40 13.58 8.77
CA ASP A 981 16.60 14.75 8.37
C ASP A 981 17.50 15.92 7.94
N ASP A 982 18.11 15.82 6.77
CA ASP A 982 18.91 16.91 6.18
C ASP A 982 18.10 18.14 5.83
N SER A 983 16.83 17.95 5.51
CA SER A 983 15.95 18.99 4.98
C SER A 983 15.28 19.83 6.07
N GLY A 984 15.25 19.35 7.31
CA GLY A 984 14.44 19.90 8.39
C GLY A 984 12.92 19.73 8.20
N ALA A 985 12.53 18.90 7.23
CA ALA A 985 11.11 18.61 6.96
C ALA A 985 10.60 17.33 7.63
N GLY A 986 11.45 16.63 8.33
CA GLY A 986 11.26 15.32 8.92
C GLY A 986 12.13 14.26 8.25
N ALA A 987 12.34 13.12 8.90
CA ALA A 987 13.27 12.10 8.41
C ALA A 987 12.98 11.70 6.96
N ASP A 988 13.95 11.90 6.10
CA ASP A 988 13.90 11.61 4.65
C ASP A 988 14.17 10.13 4.39
N HIS A 989 15.10 9.54 5.12
CA HIS A 989 15.40 8.11 5.08
C HIS A 989 15.98 7.64 6.42
N TRP A 990 16.22 6.36 6.55
CA TRP A 990 16.82 5.78 7.74
C TRP A 990 17.70 4.57 7.44
N MET A 991 18.80 4.48 8.19
CA MET A 991 19.73 3.37 8.13
C MET A 991 19.47 2.40 9.28
N PHE A 992 19.43 1.10 9.01
CA PHE A 992 19.05 0.08 9.99
C PHE A 992 20.09 -1.05 10.09
N LEU A 993 20.26 -1.58 11.31
CA LEU A 993 20.98 -2.84 11.54
C LEU A 993 20.21 -4.03 10.97
N SER A 994 18.90 -4.05 11.22
CA SER A 994 17.95 -5.02 10.65
C SER A 994 16.60 -4.34 10.39
N PRO A 995 15.78 -4.85 9.44
CA PRO A 995 14.53 -4.20 9.07
C PRO A 995 13.42 -4.29 10.13
N GLY A 996 13.72 -4.80 11.32
CA GLY A 996 12.72 -5.06 12.36
C GLY A 996 12.05 -3.82 12.97
N LEU A 997 12.61 -2.62 12.84
CA LEU A 997 11.97 -1.34 13.20
C LEU A 997 11.53 -0.53 11.97
N ALA A 998 12.27 -0.68 10.86
CA ALA A 998 11.97 -0.02 9.60
C ALA A 998 10.82 -0.76 8.89
N GLY A 999 9.75 -0.08 8.53
CA GLY A 999 8.62 -0.69 7.80
C GLY A 999 7.65 -1.54 8.63
N GLY A 1000 7.78 -1.52 9.95
CA GLY A 1000 6.92 -2.22 10.89
C GLY A 1000 7.71 -2.73 12.09
N ARG A 1001 7.08 -2.76 13.25
CA ARG A 1001 7.74 -3.20 14.50
C ARG A 1001 7.68 -4.72 14.62
N ASN A 1002 8.66 -5.42 14.03
CA ASN A 1002 8.73 -6.89 14.03
C ASN A 1002 9.97 -7.40 14.77
N PRO A 1003 9.86 -7.76 16.07
CA PRO A 1003 10.98 -8.27 16.84
C PRO A 1003 11.56 -9.60 16.33
N ALA A 1004 10.82 -10.35 15.51
CA ALA A 1004 11.31 -11.59 14.89
C ALA A 1004 12.49 -11.35 13.92
N LEU A 1005 12.63 -10.12 13.43
CA LEU A 1005 13.72 -9.69 12.54
C LEU A 1005 14.91 -9.11 13.31
N PHE A 1006 14.89 -9.04 14.64
CA PHE A 1006 16.01 -8.54 15.42
C PHE A 1006 17.12 -9.58 15.43
N PRO A 1007 18.36 -9.25 15.09
CA PRO A 1007 19.53 -10.07 15.31
C PRO A 1007 19.62 -10.53 16.77
N LEU A 1008 20.10 -11.75 16.96
CA LEU A 1008 20.28 -12.31 18.29
C LEU A 1008 21.64 -11.94 18.85
N PHE A 1009 21.65 -11.55 20.11
CA PHE A 1009 22.83 -11.21 20.89
C PHE A 1009 22.92 -12.14 22.11
N ILE A 1010 24.14 -12.48 22.51
CA ILE A 1010 24.41 -13.26 23.71
C ILE A 1010 25.45 -12.55 24.57
N LEU A 1011 25.20 -12.44 25.87
CA LEU A 1011 26.16 -11.94 26.85
C LEU A 1011 27.21 -13.04 27.12
N GLU A 1012 28.50 -12.73 27.03
CA GLU A 1012 29.61 -13.66 27.20
C GLU A 1012 29.69 -14.28 28.61
#